data_555a3b6918b3c4ce849af7bc36ca9fd1
#
_entry.id   555a3b6918b3c4ce849af7bc36ca9fd1
#
_cell.length_a   1.000
_cell.length_b   1.000
_cell.length_c   1.000
_cell.angle_alpha   90.00
_cell.angle_beta   90.00
_cell.angle_gamma   90.00
#
_symmetry.space_group_name_H-M   'P 1'
#
loop_
_entity.id
_entity.type
_entity.pdbx_description
1 polymer ?
#
loop_
_entity_poly.entity_id
_entity_poly.type
_entity_poly.pdbx_seq_one_letter_code
_entity_poly.pdbx_strand_id
1 'polypeptide(L)'
;MKRAILIVILLPFIATVNCFAFKSDLPTDTILSRAMSAAEKYNELVENYTAEVYVRSYVETIRKNFLYKYTHLIPDFVLHDPENEDAVIETISDLRYEYPNTYVQDIRHVTGTLTKKKDIDLIPFELLNINIYGETTNDESFFMPIRFSTAKYYRYTLYQSFTSNNKEYYNIHFVPIYENPKLLKGSFIVEKGTWRVIFFRGEGLDIFSDFSFEMTMGDEWVTNYLPVNITIYQTAAYLGNVLAGRHLASINYKEIALRQFQQPKGSLNISNSYKVRLDSVPLHSDTLFWEKIRPIPLQAREIDVIERYHQQQITRENQRKTNDSLGNNRMAQHMAQRMVVNSSYRYKSARFGYSGLLNPLMLGYSSRDGITYRQKFSFMADLKRSRNIKVNAFAGYMFRRKEFFTDLTTTFNYEPLRLGSATFSLGIGNPTYSSLFVDQIRDKLENQGISFDDISLNYYKDYYFKLFNTFEATNGLLFQTGVDYHIRKSKNNVTMLRSLTLNGDPIGQLFGTKRSFAPYIQVIWTPEQYYRFEGRQKIYARSYYPTFKVEFSRSLLDVLGSTSQYNRIELDISQKIDFGLMHSFQYHIGVGKFINQETEYFADFVYFSKNNFPENWDDGLGGNFNLLSRSLYNASDSYLQGHIMLESPFLILKNIPFISDFADKERLYLSQLHTPQIKSYSELGYGIGNRFFNAGLFAAFHKTRFEEIGVRAAFEL
;
A
#
# COMPACT_ATOMS: atom_id res chain seq x y z
N MET A 1 -26.29 33.04 -14.23
CA MET A 1 -25.46 32.80 -15.42
C MET A 1 -23.97 32.49 -15.17
N LYS A 2 -23.37 32.80 -14.00
CA LYS A 2 -21.96 32.48 -13.71
C LYS A 2 -21.70 31.04 -13.14
N ARG A 3 -22.75 30.27 -12.82
CA ARG A 3 -22.64 28.89 -12.29
C ARG A 3 -22.59 27.79 -13.36
N ALA A 4 -22.96 28.13 -14.61
CA ALA A 4 -22.96 27.16 -15.73
C ALA A 4 -21.62 27.03 -16.45
N ILE A 5 -20.67 27.94 -16.24
CA ILE A 5 -19.41 28.00 -16.98
C ILE A 5 -18.39 27.00 -16.40
N LEU A 6 -18.45 26.65 -15.11
CA LEU A 6 -17.49 25.73 -14.47
C LEU A 6 -17.72 24.26 -14.87
N ILE A 7 -18.97 23.88 -15.15
CA ILE A 7 -19.34 22.53 -15.61
C ILE A 7 -18.97 22.31 -17.08
N VAL A 8 -18.99 23.38 -17.89
CA VAL A 8 -18.68 23.30 -19.32
C VAL A 8 -17.16 23.18 -19.60
N ILE A 9 -16.31 23.60 -18.68
CA ILE A 9 -14.83 23.48 -18.84
C ILE A 9 -14.34 22.06 -18.49
N LEU A 10 -15.05 21.29 -17.65
CA LEU A 10 -14.68 19.91 -17.30
C LEU A 10 -15.15 18.88 -18.35
N LEU A 11 -16.23 19.15 -19.08
CA LEU A 11 -16.75 18.24 -20.12
C LEU A 11 -15.80 18.03 -21.32
N PRO A 12 -15.09 19.03 -21.87
CA PRO A 12 -14.14 18.78 -22.95
C PRO A 12 -12.88 18.03 -22.51
N PHE A 13 -12.52 18.05 -21.21
CA PHE A 13 -11.38 17.29 -20.70
C PHE A 13 -11.66 15.78 -20.59
N ILE A 14 -12.92 15.40 -20.32
CA ILE A 14 -13.35 14.00 -20.30
C ILE A 14 -13.47 13.44 -21.74
N ALA A 15 -13.84 14.29 -22.71
CA ALA A 15 -13.97 13.89 -24.11
C ALA A 15 -12.62 13.75 -24.85
N THR A 16 -11.56 14.41 -24.40
CA THR A 16 -10.23 14.33 -25.05
C THR A 16 -9.40 13.10 -24.62
N VAL A 17 -9.78 12.40 -23.57
CA VAL A 17 -9.11 11.15 -23.14
C VAL A 17 -9.41 9.99 -24.11
N ASN A 18 -10.43 10.06 -24.94
CA ASN A 18 -10.80 9.00 -25.89
C ASN A 18 -10.24 9.15 -27.31
N CYS A 19 -9.35 10.07 -27.59
CA CYS A 19 -8.87 10.33 -28.95
C CYS A 19 -7.35 10.22 -29.09
N PHE A 20 -6.74 9.12 -28.62
CA PHE A 20 -5.45 8.68 -29.17
C PHE A 20 -5.71 7.57 -30.20
N ALA A 21 -5.97 7.99 -31.42
CA ALA A 21 -6.01 7.07 -32.53
C ALA A 21 -4.65 6.35 -32.66
N PHE A 22 -4.67 5.07 -32.45
CA PHE A 22 -3.55 4.15 -32.66
C PHE A 22 -3.20 4.18 -34.17
N LYS A 23 -2.06 4.75 -34.51
CA LYS A 23 -1.48 4.65 -35.83
C LYS A 23 -0.36 3.62 -35.76
N SER A 24 -0.71 2.37 -35.97
CA SER A 24 0.24 1.28 -36.12
C SER A 24 0.92 1.43 -37.48
N ASP A 25 2.22 1.72 -37.48
CA ASP A 25 3.07 1.67 -38.68
C ASP A 25 3.61 0.26 -38.95
N LEU A 26 2.89 -0.77 -38.55
CA LEU A 26 3.34 -2.14 -38.71
C LEU A 26 3.03 -2.66 -40.13
N PRO A 27 4.02 -3.09 -40.92
CA PRO A 27 3.80 -3.87 -42.13
C PRO A 27 3.22 -5.27 -41.81
N THR A 28 2.95 -5.57 -40.54
CA THR A 28 2.59 -6.90 -40.00
C THR A 28 1.36 -6.89 -39.12
N ASP A 29 0.41 -5.98 -39.30
CA ASP A 29 -0.82 -5.89 -38.52
C ASP A 29 -1.55 -7.23 -38.44
N THR A 30 -1.49 -8.02 -39.51
CA THR A 30 -2.12 -9.33 -39.57
C THR A 30 -1.43 -10.37 -38.66
N ILE A 31 -0.09 -10.37 -38.60
CA ILE A 31 0.66 -11.30 -37.72
C ILE A 31 0.38 -10.95 -36.27
N LEU A 32 0.45 -9.68 -35.91
CA LEU A 32 0.22 -9.19 -34.55
C LEU A 32 -1.22 -9.44 -34.11
N SER A 33 -2.21 -9.12 -34.95
CA SER A 33 -3.62 -9.36 -34.66
C SER A 33 -3.90 -10.85 -34.42
N ARG A 34 -3.32 -11.75 -35.18
CA ARG A 34 -3.46 -13.20 -34.98
C ARG A 34 -2.78 -13.70 -33.73
N ALA A 35 -1.59 -13.18 -33.40
CA ALA A 35 -0.88 -13.48 -32.15
C ALA A 35 -1.67 -13.01 -30.92
N MET A 36 -2.25 -11.81 -30.95
CA MET A 36 -3.10 -11.29 -29.89
C MET A 36 -4.41 -12.08 -29.74
N SER A 37 -5.04 -12.46 -30.83
CA SER A 37 -6.23 -13.32 -30.80
C SER A 37 -5.92 -14.72 -30.24
N ALA A 38 -4.75 -15.28 -30.53
CA ALA A 38 -4.29 -16.51 -29.92
C ALA A 38 -4.00 -16.33 -28.42
N ALA A 39 -3.38 -15.21 -28.01
CA ALA A 39 -3.11 -14.89 -26.61
C ALA A 39 -4.36 -14.85 -25.73
N GLU A 40 -5.49 -14.35 -26.28
CA GLU A 40 -6.77 -14.36 -25.57
C GLU A 40 -7.25 -15.77 -25.25
N LYS A 41 -7.08 -16.69 -26.20
CA LYS A 41 -7.45 -18.10 -26.01
C LYS A 41 -6.52 -18.81 -25.03
N TYR A 42 -5.21 -18.59 -25.14
CA TYR A 42 -4.21 -19.23 -24.29
C TYR A 42 -4.26 -18.77 -22.84
N ASN A 43 -4.64 -17.53 -22.58
CA ASN A 43 -4.74 -16.99 -21.22
C ASN A 43 -5.70 -17.76 -20.32
N GLU A 44 -6.75 -18.34 -20.87
CA GLU A 44 -7.80 -19.04 -20.12
C GLU A 44 -7.85 -20.55 -20.35
N LEU A 45 -6.83 -21.11 -20.99
CA LEU A 45 -6.87 -22.48 -21.45
C LEU A 45 -6.67 -23.53 -20.35
N VAL A 46 -5.89 -23.19 -19.31
CA VAL A 46 -5.49 -24.13 -18.26
C VAL A 46 -6.39 -24.02 -17.05
N GLU A 47 -6.98 -25.15 -16.62
CA GLU A 47 -7.72 -25.24 -15.35
C GLU A 47 -6.79 -25.45 -14.16
N ASN A 48 -5.92 -26.46 -14.25
CA ASN A 48 -4.93 -26.75 -13.22
C ASN A 48 -3.74 -27.51 -13.81
N TYR A 49 -2.60 -27.45 -13.11
CA TYR A 49 -1.46 -28.31 -13.39
C TYR A 49 -0.64 -28.60 -12.12
N THR A 50 0.12 -29.69 -12.20
CA THR A 50 1.22 -29.99 -11.27
C THR A 50 2.53 -30.00 -12.04
N ALA A 51 3.58 -29.44 -11.44
CA ALA A 51 4.90 -29.38 -12.03
C ALA A 51 5.99 -29.54 -10.97
N GLU A 52 7.13 -30.12 -11.37
CA GLU A 52 8.37 -30.05 -10.61
C GLU A 52 9.19 -28.87 -11.11
N VAL A 53 9.58 -27.99 -10.19
CA VAL A 53 10.30 -26.77 -10.50
C VAL A 53 11.67 -26.79 -9.84
N TYR A 54 12.71 -26.75 -10.65
CA TYR A 54 14.07 -26.47 -10.22
C TYR A 54 14.34 -24.97 -10.35
N VAL A 55 14.85 -24.34 -9.30
CA VAL A 55 15.26 -22.95 -9.32
C VAL A 55 16.68 -22.83 -8.83
N ARG A 56 17.49 -22.05 -9.52
CA ARG A 56 18.82 -21.61 -9.11
C ARG A 56 18.95 -20.11 -9.17
N SER A 57 19.32 -19.52 -8.04
CA SER A 57 19.60 -18.09 -7.90
C SER A 57 21.05 -17.87 -7.58
N TYR A 58 21.71 -17.03 -8.36
CA TYR A 58 23.04 -16.50 -8.11
C TYR A 58 22.93 -14.99 -7.90
N VAL A 59 23.41 -14.51 -6.78
CA VAL A 59 23.41 -13.08 -6.43
C VAL A 59 24.84 -12.67 -6.09
N GLU A 60 25.32 -11.61 -6.71
CA GLU A 60 26.66 -11.06 -6.46
C GLU A 60 26.59 -9.59 -6.07
N THR A 61 27.49 -9.14 -5.21
CA THR A 61 27.65 -7.75 -4.81
C THR A 61 28.69 -7.06 -5.68
N ILE A 62 28.24 -6.25 -6.64
CA ILE A 62 29.12 -5.51 -7.57
C ILE A 62 29.80 -4.33 -6.88
N ARG A 63 29.04 -3.58 -6.08
CA ARG A 63 29.55 -2.41 -5.36
C ARG A 63 28.94 -2.30 -3.97
N LYS A 64 29.79 -2.04 -2.97
CA LYS A 64 29.45 -1.96 -1.57
C LYS A 64 30.03 -0.70 -0.95
N ASN A 65 29.25 0.05 -0.17
CA ASN A 65 29.70 1.20 0.59
C ASN A 65 29.34 1.05 2.09
N PHE A 66 29.68 2.05 2.92
CA PHE A 66 29.42 1.98 4.37
C PHE A 66 27.92 1.90 4.75
N LEU A 67 27.02 2.34 3.85
CA LEU A 67 25.57 2.29 4.06
C LEU A 67 25.00 0.88 3.85
N TYR A 68 25.77 -0.06 3.30
CA TYR A 68 25.35 -1.45 3.10
C TYR A 68 24.82 -2.10 4.37
N LYS A 69 25.37 -1.73 5.54
CA LYS A 69 24.93 -2.22 6.85
C LYS A 69 23.50 -1.85 7.21
N TYR A 70 22.96 -0.79 6.58
CA TYR A 70 21.65 -0.21 6.91
C TYR A 70 20.56 -0.55 5.89
N THR A 71 20.90 -1.28 4.85
CA THR A 71 19.95 -1.68 3.80
C THR A 71 18.85 -2.62 4.31
N HIS A 72 19.12 -3.35 5.40
CA HIS A 72 18.10 -4.16 6.10
C HIS A 72 16.95 -3.34 6.73
N LEU A 73 17.05 -2.00 6.75
CA LEU A 73 15.99 -1.11 7.22
C LEU A 73 14.87 -0.93 6.20
N ILE A 74 15.08 -1.36 4.97
CA ILE A 74 14.10 -1.25 3.88
C ILE A 74 13.39 -2.59 3.74
N PRO A 75 12.06 -2.66 3.91
CA PRO A 75 11.32 -3.91 3.94
C PRO A 75 11.49 -4.78 2.69
N ASP A 76 11.64 -4.17 1.52
CA ASP A 76 11.70 -4.87 0.23
C ASP A 76 13.12 -5.15 -0.26
N PHE A 77 14.13 -4.73 0.49
CA PHE A 77 15.54 -4.98 0.14
C PHE A 77 16.07 -6.14 0.98
N VAL A 78 15.83 -7.36 0.52
CA VAL A 78 16.39 -8.55 1.17
C VAL A 78 17.87 -8.63 0.86
N LEU A 79 18.69 -8.23 1.80
CA LEU A 79 20.13 -8.36 1.70
C LEU A 79 20.59 -9.64 2.36
N HIS A 80 21.41 -10.32 1.61
CA HIS A 80 22.21 -11.42 2.09
C HIS A 80 23.10 -11.00 3.26
N ASP A 81 23.59 -11.96 4.04
CA ASP A 81 24.50 -11.73 5.18
C ASP A 81 25.61 -10.74 4.78
N PRO A 82 25.80 -9.61 5.49
CA PRO A 82 26.82 -8.62 5.18
C PRO A 82 28.25 -9.15 5.11
N GLU A 83 28.49 -10.35 5.64
CA GLU A 83 29.78 -11.02 5.63
C GLU A 83 29.99 -11.88 4.38
N ASN A 84 28.92 -12.27 3.66
CA ASN A 84 28.99 -13.00 2.40
C ASN A 84 28.56 -12.06 1.26
N GLU A 85 29.48 -11.80 0.34
CA GLU A 85 29.26 -10.87 -0.78
C GLU A 85 28.45 -11.50 -1.91
N ASP A 86 28.51 -12.83 -2.04
CA ASP A 86 27.84 -13.58 -3.11
C ASP A 86 27.05 -14.75 -2.54
N ALA A 87 25.96 -15.11 -3.21
CA ALA A 87 25.12 -16.22 -2.82
C ALA A 87 24.72 -17.11 -4.00
N VAL A 88 24.71 -18.41 -3.78
CA VAL A 88 24.10 -19.40 -4.67
C VAL A 88 23.06 -20.17 -3.89
N ILE A 89 21.83 -20.23 -4.41
CA ILE A 89 20.73 -20.97 -3.80
C ILE A 89 20.07 -21.84 -4.86
N GLU A 90 19.89 -23.12 -4.55
CA GLU A 90 19.19 -24.06 -5.39
C GLU A 90 18.00 -24.66 -4.64
N THR A 91 16.86 -24.77 -5.31
CA THR A 91 15.67 -25.42 -4.75
C THR A 91 15.03 -26.36 -5.76
N ILE A 92 14.43 -27.43 -5.25
CA ILE A 92 13.50 -28.29 -5.99
C ILE A 92 12.17 -28.26 -5.25
N SER A 93 11.11 -27.99 -5.97
CA SER A 93 9.76 -27.83 -5.43
C SER A 93 8.70 -28.47 -6.28
N ASP A 94 7.60 -28.85 -5.65
CA ASP A 94 6.35 -29.20 -6.35
C ASP A 94 5.49 -27.96 -6.45
N LEU A 95 5.18 -27.55 -7.68
CA LEU A 95 4.30 -26.44 -7.97
C LEU A 95 2.92 -26.98 -8.38
N ARG A 96 1.89 -26.43 -7.75
CA ARG A 96 0.48 -26.67 -8.13
C ARG A 96 -0.15 -25.35 -8.52
N TYR A 97 -0.77 -25.35 -9.67
CA TYR A 97 -1.56 -24.23 -10.16
C TYR A 97 -3.03 -24.60 -10.23
N GLU A 98 -3.90 -23.67 -9.90
CA GLU A 98 -5.35 -23.76 -10.05
C GLU A 98 -5.87 -22.40 -10.54
N TYR A 99 -6.68 -22.46 -11.59
CA TYR A 99 -7.30 -21.27 -12.18
C TYR A 99 -8.15 -20.50 -11.14
N PRO A 100 -8.19 -19.17 -11.13
CA PRO A 100 -7.56 -18.29 -12.14
C PRO A 100 -6.09 -17.94 -11.86
N ASN A 101 -5.57 -18.02 -10.65
CA ASN A 101 -4.21 -17.59 -10.29
C ASN A 101 -3.78 -18.11 -8.91
N THR A 102 -4.16 -19.32 -8.55
CA THR A 102 -3.71 -19.92 -7.29
C THR A 102 -2.46 -20.74 -7.53
N TYR A 103 -1.35 -20.38 -6.90
CA TYR A 103 -0.09 -21.09 -6.98
C TYR A 103 0.33 -21.57 -5.59
N VAL A 104 0.65 -22.83 -5.44
CA VAL A 104 1.21 -23.41 -4.21
C VAL A 104 2.51 -24.12 -4.56
N GLN A 105 3.62 -23.62 -4.04
CA GLN A 105 4.95 -24.18 -4.26
C GLN A 105 5.46 -24.80 -2.95
N ASP A 106 5.56 -26.11 -2.92
CA ASP A 106 6.06 -26.89 -1.78
C ASP A 106 7.54 -27.24 -2.03
N ILE A 107 8.47 -26.56 -1.34
CA ILE A 107 9.91 -26.80 -1.48
C ILE A 107 10.26 -28.12 -0.82
N ARG A 108 10.87 -29.05 -1.59
CA ARG A 108 11.29 -30.36 -1.14
C ARG A 108 12.77 -30.43 -0.77
N HIS A 109 13.59 -29.78 -1.57
CA HIS A 109 15.04 -29.79 -1.37
C HIS A 109 15.63 -28.40 -1.55
N VAL A 110 16.62 -28.08 -0.72
CA VAL A 110 17.34 -26.80 -0.75
C VAL A 110 18.83 -27.07 -0.57
N THR A 111 19.67 -26.35 -1.31
CA THR A 111 21.13 -26.31 -1.10
C THR A 111 21.69 -24.94 -1.45
N GLY A 112 22.96 -24.73 -1.12
CA GLY A 112 23.70 -23.51 -1.47
C GLY A 112 24.31 -22.80 -0.28
N THR A 113 24.57 -21.51 -0.42
CA THR A 113 25.26 -20.67 0.57
C THR A 113 24.29 -20.04 1.59
N LEU A 114 23.32 -20.83 2.05
CA LEU A 114 22.27 -20.40 2.98
C LEU A 114 22.76 -20.40 4.43
N THR A 115 22.55 -19.29 5.12
CA THR A 115 22.80 -19.18 6.56
C THR A 115 21.52 -19.29 7.39
N LYS A 116 20.38 -18.93 6.81
CA LYS A 116 19.06 -18.93 7.47
C LYS A 116 17.96 -19.32 6.46
N LYS A 117 16.84 -19.86 6.95
CA LYS A 117 15.66 -20.13 6.10
C LYS A 117 15.16 -18.89 5.36
N LYS A 118 15.37 -17.70 5.92
CA LYS A 118 14.99 -16.43 5.33
C LYS A 118 15.77 -16.08 4.04
N ASP A 119 16.91 -16.69 3.84
CA ASP A 119 17.74 -16.42 2.65
C ASP A 119 17.07 -16.95 1.36
N ILE A 120 16.07 -17.81 1.47
CA ILE A 120 15.23 -18.27 0.34
C ILE A 120 14.39 -17.15 -0.24
N ASP A 121 14.10 -16.10 0.52
CA ASP A 121 13.39 -14.91 0.04
C ASP A 121 14.21 -14.14 -1.02
N LEU A 122 15.51 -14.46 -1.22
CA LEU A 122 16.31 -13.97 -2.35
C LEU A 122 15.88 -14.55 -3.71
N ILE A 123 15.11 -15.64 -3.71
CA ILE A 123 14.56 -16.21 -4.94
C ILE A 123 13.27 -15.47 -5.28
N PRO A 124 13.17 -14.81 -6.44
CA PRO A 124 11.96 -14.12 -6.86
C PRO A 124 10.93 -15.11 -7.40
N PHE A 125 10.37 -15.95 -6.54
CA PHE A 125 9.41 -17.00 -6.94
C PHE A 125 8.19 -16.42 -7.67
N GLU A 126 7.77 -15.21 -7.35
CA GLU A 126 6.63 -14.54 -7.99
C GLU A 126 6.89 -14.26 -9.47
N LEU A 127 8.14 -13.91 -9.82
CA LEU A 127 8.53 -13.66 -11.20
C LEU A 127 8.60 -14.94 -12.05
N LEU A 128 8.62 -16.11 -11.42
CA LEU A 128 8.59 -17.41 -12.15
C LEU A 128 7.20 -17.78 -12.63
N ASN A 129 6.15 -17.03 -12.28
CA ASN A 129 4.77 -17.28 -12.64
C ASN A 129 4.18 -16.20 -13.56
N ILE A 130 5.03 -15.51 -14.32
CA ILE A 130 4.58 -14.50 -15.29
C ILE A 130 3.79 -15.17 -16.41
N ASN A 131 2.53 -14.79 -16.57
CA ASN A 131 1.71 -15.18 -17.71
C ASN A 131 1.86 -14.14 -18.82
N ILE A 132 2.62 -14.46 -19.88
CA ILE A 132 2.84 -13.53 -21.00
C ILE A 132 1.57 -13.29 -21.85
N TYR A 133 0.55 -14.12 -21.71
CA TYR A 133 -0.73 -13.99 -22.40
C TYR A 133 -1.76 -13.19 -21.57
N GLY A 134 -1.42 -12.77 -20.34
CA GLY A 134 -2.22 -11.88 -19.52
C GLY A 134 -2.20 -10.42 -20.02
N GLU A 135 -3.00 -9.57 -19.43
CA GLU A 135 -2.94 -8.12 -19.68
C GLU A 135 -1.78 -7.49 -18.90
N THR A 136 -1.58 -8.00 -17.70
CA THR A 136 -0.53 -7.54 -16.78
C THR A 136 0.19 -8.75 -16.18
N THR A 137 1.30 -8.50 -15.49
CA THR A 137 1.85 -9.44 -14.51
C THR A 137 0.85 -9.68 -13.38
N ASN A 138 1.01 -10.78 -12.62
CA ASN A 138 0.07 -11.15 -11.57
C ASN A 138 -0.06 -10.10 -10.45
N ASP A 139 0.97 -9.31 -10.23
CA ASP A 139 1.03 -8.19 -9.28
C ASP A 139 0.62 -6.84 -9.89
N GLU A 140 0.17 -6.83 -11.16
CA GLU A 140 -0.21 -5.64 -11.93
C GLU A 140 0.93 -4.61 -12.12
N SER A 141 2.17 -5.02 -11.89
CA SER A 141 3.34 -4.12 -12.01
C SER A 141 3.67 -3.78 -13.45
N PHE A 142 3.55 -4.74 -14.38
CA PHE A 142 3.94 -4.55 -15.79
C PHE A 142 2.84 -4.96 -16.75
N PHE A 143 2.72 -4.22 -17.86
CA PHE A 143 1.78 -4.54 -18.94
C PHE A 143 2.42 -5.45 -19.97
N MET A 144 1.73 -6.55 -20.28
CA MET A 144 2.18 -7.49 -21.29
C MET A 144 1.86 -6.98 -22.70
N PRO A 145 2.79 -7.09 -23.67
CA PRO A 145 2.64 -6.48 -24.98
C PRO A 145 1.73 -7.28 -25.95
N ILE A 146 1.26 -8.45 -25.57
CA ILE A 146 0.59 -9.39 -26.51
C ILE A 146 -0.93 -9.40 -26.32
N ARG A 147 -1.53 -8.27 -25.93
CA ARG A 147 -2.99 -8.14 -25.76
C ARG A 147 -3.50 -6.91 -26.50
N PHE A 148 -4.74 -6.98 -27.03
CA PHE A 148 -5.36 -5.83 -27.67
C PHE A 148 -5.52 -4.63 -26.74
N SER A 149 -5.84 -4.88 -25.47
CA SER A 149 -6.01 -3.84 -24.44
C SER A 149 -4.71 -3.06 -24.14
N THR A 150 -3.56 -3.73 -24.25
CA THR A 150 -2.24 -3.14 -23.94
C THR A 150 -1.48 -2.70 -25.18
N ALA A 151 -1.84 -3.20 -26.37
CA ALA A 151 -1.12 -2.91 -27.62
C ALA A 151 -0.98 -1.42 -27.92
N LYS A 152 -1.95 -0.60 -27.51
CA LYS A 152 -1.94 0.87 -27.66
C LYS A 152 -0.77 1.57 -26.95
N TYR A 153 -0.09 0.90 -26.05
CA TYR A 153 1.06 1.44 -25.30
C TYR A 153 2.40 1.10 -25.94
N TYR A 154 2.41 0.28 -26.99
CA TYR A 154 3.61 -0.24 -27.62
C TYR A 154 3.67 0.06 -29.11
N ARG A 155 4.90 0.19 -29.62
CA ARG A 155 5.23 0.18 -31.04
C ARG A 155 5.90 -1.15 -31.35
N TYR A 156 5.43 -1.81 -32.42
CA TYR A 156 5.92 -3.12 -32.84
C TYR A 156 6.66 -3.03 -34.18
N THR A 157 7.69 -3.86 -34.31
CA THR A 157 8.48 -3.95 -35.55
C THR A 157 8.78 -5.42 -35.81
N LEU A 158 8.46 -5.90 -37.00
CA LEU A 158 8.93 -7.21 -37.45
C LEU A 158 10.43 -7.10 -37.72
N TYR A 159 11.23 -7.74 -36.84
CA TYR A 159 12.69 -7.71 -36.98
C TYR A 159 13.18 -8.71 -38.01
N GLN A 160 12.65 -9.95 -37.99
CA GLN A 160 13.07 -11.06 -38.85
C GLN A 160 11.96 -12.08 -38.97
N SER A 161 11.85 -12.71 -40.18
CA SER A 161 11.16 -13.99 -40.39
C SER A 161 12.19 -15.05 -40.71
N PHE A 162 12.00 -16.26 -40.20
CA PHE A 162 12.88 -17.40 -40.48
C PHE A 162 12.13 -18.71 -40.45
N THR A 163 12.71 -19.74 -41.08
CA THR A 163 12.14 -21.10 -41.12
C THR A 163 13.07 -22.03 -40.37
N SER A 164 12.53 -22.82 -39.48
CA SER A 164 13.22 -23.89 -38.76
C SER A 164 12.30 -25.12 -38.66
N ASN A 165 12.83 -26.33 -38.87
CA ASN A 165 12.04 -27.58 -38.80
C ASN A 165 10.74 -27.51 -39.62
N ASN A 166 10.80 -26.95 -40.80
CA ASN A 166 9.65 -26.80 -41.73
C ASN A 166 8.51 -25.92 -41.22
N LYS A 167 8.76 -25.09 -40.18
CA LYS A 167 7.84 -24.12 -39.63
C LYS A 167 8.41 -22.72 -39.81
N GLU A 168 7.53 -21.76 -40.07
CA GLU A 168 7.88 -20.34 -40.22
C GLU A 168 7.64 -19.59 -38.91
N TYR A 169 8.56 -18.75 -38.56
CA TYR A 169 8.59 -17.98 -37.31
C TYR A 169 8.78 -16.50 -37.61
N TYR A 170 8.14 -15.67 -36.76
CA TYR A 170 8.21 -14.21 -36.83
C TYR A 170 8.80 -13.66 -35.52
N ASN A 171 9.92 -12.98 -35.59
CA ASN A 171 10.53 -12.26 -34.46
C ASN A 171 10.03 -10.83 -34.47
N ILE A 172 9.26 -10.45 -33.45
CA ILE A 172 8.64 -9.14 -33.30
C ILE A 172 9.29 -8.43 -32.13
N HIS A 173 9.83 -7.24 -32.40
CA HIS A 173 10.31 -6.35 -31.36
C HIS A 173 9.20 -5.39 -30.94
N PHE A 174 9.14 -5.09 -29.64
CA PHE A 174 8.22 -4.13 -29.07
C PHE A 174 8.96 -3.15 -28.18
N VAL A 175 8.58 -1.88 -28.29
CA VAL A 175 9.10 -0.79 -27.47
C VAL A 175 7.94 0.08 -26.97
N PRO A 176 7.99 0.62 -25.74
CA PRO A 176 7.00 1.56 -25.27
C PRO A 176 6.87 2.79 -26.17
N ILE A 177 5.66 3.29 -26.35
CA ILE A 177 5.42 4.60 -27.01
C ILE A 177 5.79 5.74 -26.05
N TYR A 178 5.70 5.49 -24.74
CA TYR A 178 6.00 6.44 -23.67
C TYR A 178 6.98 5.80 -22.69
N GLU A 179 7.88 6.56 -22.14
CA GLU A 179 8.70 6.13 -21.00
C GLU A 179 7.82 6.02 -19.76
N ASN A 180 7.64 4.82 -19.27
CA ASN A 180 6.88 4.53 -18.06
C ASN A 180 7.38 3.21 -17.43
N PRO A 181 7.64 3.16 -16.10
CA PRO A 181 8.14 1.96 -15.43
C PRO A 181 7.26 0.73 -15.58
N LYS A 182 5.96 0.90 -15.85
CA LYS A 182 5.02 -0.22 -16.06
C LYS A 182 5.10 -0.85 -17.45
N LEU A 183 5.86 -0.26 -18.36
CA LEU A 183 5.97 -0.73 -19.73
C LEU A 183 7.30 -1.44 -19.97
N LEU A 184 7.23 -2.60 -20.60
CA LEU A 184 8.38 -3.41 -20.97
C LEU A 184 8.85 -3.06 -22.37
N LYS A 185 10.13 -3.27 -22.66
CA LYS A 185 10.67 -3.35 -24.01
C LYS A 185 11.23 -4.75 -24.25
N GLY A 186 11.30 -5.19 -25.49
CA GLY A 186 11.84 -6.53 -25.77
C GLY A 186 11.42 -7.11 -27.10
N SER A 187 11.32 -8.44 -27.13
CA SER A 187 10.94 -9.18 -28.32
C SER A 187 10.22 -10.49 -28.00
N PHE A 188 9.43 -10.96 -28.94
CA PHE A 188 8.84 -12.29 -28.87
C PHE A 188 8.82 -12.95 -30.23
N ILE A 189 8.90 -14.28 -30.24
CA ILE A 189 8.89 -15.10 -31.46
C ILE A 189 7.58 -15.86 -31.54
N VAL A 190 6.88 -15.70 -32.66
CA VAL A 190 5.57 -16.30 -32.92
C VAL A 190 5.71 -17.39 -34.00
N GLU A 191 5.12 -18.55 -33.78
CA GLU A 191 5.01 -19.64 -34.75
C GLU A 191 3.83 -19.41 -35.70
N LYS A 192 4.08 -19.45 -37.01
CA LYS A 192 3.01 -19.37 -38.03
C LYS A 192 2.04 -20.56 -37.94
N GLY A 193 0.77 -20.29 -38.06
CA GLY A 193 -0.29 -21.30 -37.98
C GLY A 193 -0.94 -21.39 -36.61
N THR A 194 -0.18 -21.69 -35.57
CA THR A 194 -0.67 -21.71 -34.18
C THR A 194 -0.76 -20.34 -33.57
N TRP A 195 0.06 -19.39 -34.04
CA TRP A 195 0.21 -18.02 -33.53
C TRP A 195 0.60 -17.94 -32.04
N ARG A 196 1.11 -19.07 -31.51
CA ARG A 196 1.65 -19.13 -30.13
C ARG A 196 3.01 -18.45 -30.05
N VAL A 197 3.34 -17.93 -28.91
CA VAL A 197 4.69 -17.46 -28.61
C VAL A 197 5.54 -18.66 -28.22
N ILE A 198 6.72 -18.81 -28.83
CA ILE A 198 7.69 -19.86 -28.49
C ILE A 198 8.84 -19.33 -27.63
N PHE A 199 9.11 -18.02 -27.72
CA PHE A 199 10.12 -17.33 -26.94
C PHE A 199 9.67 -15.92 -26.64
N PHE A 200 9.91 -15.47 -25.43
CA PHE A 200 9.64 -14.11 -25.00
C PHE A 200 10.83 -13.55 -24.24
N ARG A 201 11.23 -12.32 -24.55
CA ARG A 201 12.19 -11.54 -23.78
C ARG A 201 11.58 -10.18 -23.45
N GLY A 202 11.56 -9.86 -22.15
CA GLY A 202 11.13 -8.56 -21.64
C GLY A 202 12.23 -7.90 -20.82
N GLU A 203 12.37 -6.59 -20.95
CA GLU A 203 13.25 -5.75 -20.16
C GLU A 203 12.41 -4.64 -19.54
N GLY A 204 12.61 -4.36 -18.28
CA GLY A 204 11.88 -3.35 -17.52
C GLY A 204 12.75 -2.66 -16.50
N LEU A 205 12.24 -1.53 -16.03
CA LEU A 205 12.83 -0.73 -14.97
C LEU A 205 11.87 -0.72 -13.79
N ASP A 206 12.30 -1.17 -12.63
CA ASP A 206 11.67 -0.87 -11.37
C ASP A 206 12.47 0.22 -10.66
N ILE A 207 11.91 0.92 -9.67
CA ILE A 207 12.49 2.13 -9.06
C ILE A 207 13.94 1.97 -8.61
N PHE A 208 14.31 0.77 -8.16
CA PHE A 208 15.67 0.47 -7.68
C PHE A 208 16.37 -0.63 -8.47
N SER A 209 15.74 -1.19 -9.50
CA SER A 209 16.33 -2.30 -10.25
C SER A 209 16.00 -2.29 -11.73
N ASP A 210 17.02 -2.52 -12.53
CA ASP A 210 16.87 -2.93 -13.92
C ASP A 210 16.72 -4.45 -13.95
N PHE A 211 15.78 -4.95 -14.74
CA PHE A 211 15.64 -6.38 -14.91
C PHE A 211 15.37 -6.75 -16.37
N SER A 212 15.75 -7.97 -16.72
CA SER A 212 15.32 -8.62 -17.94
C SER A 212 14.95 -10.05 -17.65
N PHE A 213 13.96 -10.56 -18.38
CA PHE A 213 13.59 -11.95 -18.29
C PHE A 213 13.43 -12.56 -19.67
N GLU A 214 13.80 -13.82 -19.77
CA GLU A 214 13.69 -14.64 -20.97
C GLU A 214 12.88 -15.88 -20.64
N MET A 215 11.92 -16.22 -21.49
CA MET A 215 11.06 -17.40 -21.33
C MET A 215 11.05 -18.20 -22.61
N THR A 216 11.28 -19.50 -22.47
CA THR A 216 11.09 -20.48 -23.56
C THR A 216 9.85 -21.31 -23.26
N MET A 217 8.95 -21.39 -24.23
CA MET A 217 7.74 -22.20 -24.11
C MET A 217 8.01 -23.66 -24.51
N GLY A 218 7.16 -24.58 -24.03
CA GLY A 218 7.28 -25.98 -24.36
C GLY A 218 6.96 -26.29 -25.85
N ASP A 219 7.39 -27.45 -26.29
CA ASP A 219 7.18 -27.93 -27.69
C ASP A 219 6.09 -28.96 -27.79
N GLU A 220 5.70 -29.63 -26.72
CA GLU A 220 4.67 -30.64 -26.70
C GLU A 220 3.27 -30.01 -26.76
N TRP A 221 2.30 -30.70 -27.33
CA TRP A 221 0.93 -30.22 -27.53
C TRP A 221 0.30 -29.62 -26.28
N VAL A 222 0.54 -30.19 -25.10
CA VAL A 222 -0.09 -29.77 -23.86
C VAL A 222 0.70 -28.65 -23.17
N THR A 223 2.04 -28.54 -23.40
CA THR A 223 2.92 -27.54 -22.78
C THR A 223 3.27 -26.38 -23.72
N ASN A 224 2.79 -26.42 -24.98
CA ASN A 224 3.23 -25.48 -26.01
C ASN A 224 2.90 -24.00 -25.75
N TYR A 225 2.10 -23.68 -24.74
CA TYR A 225 1.75 -22.34 -24.29
C TYR A 225 2.19 -22.07 -22.85
N LEU A 226 2.89 -23.01 -22.21
CA LEU A 226 3.41 -22.88 -20.86
C LEU A 226 4.93 -22.71 -20.89
N PRO A 227 5.53 -21.89 -20.00
CA PRO A 227 6.98 -21.73 -19.94
C PRO A 227 7.66 -22.98 -19.38
N VAL A 228 8.70 -23.48 -20.03
CA VAL A 228 9.53 -24.58 -19.53
C VAL A 228 10.86 -24.13 -18.97
N ASN A 229 11.41 -23.01 -19.47
CA ASN A 229 12.60 -22.39 -18.92
C ASN A 229 12.38 -20.89 -18.79
N ILE A 230 12.83 -20.35 -17.65
CA ILE A 230 12.78 -18.93 -17.34
C ILE A 230 14.15 -18.51 -16.83
N THR A 231 14.69 -17.42 -17.36
CA THR A 231 15.91 -16.78 -16.86
C THR A 231 15.60 -15.34 -16.56
N ILE A 232 15.96 -14.88 -15.34
CA ILE A 232 15.78 -13.50 -14.91
C ILE A 232 17.17 -12.96 -14.57
N TYR A 233 17.48 -11.79 -15.12
CA TYR A 233 18.63 -10.97 -14.74
C TYR A 233 18.13 -9.71 -14.07
N GLN A 234 18.68 -9.39 -12.92
CA GLN A 234 18.30 -8.23 -12.15
C GLN A 234 19.53 -7.47 -11.66
N THR A 235 19.52 -6.16 -11.75
CA THR A 235 20.55 -5.30 -11.15
C THR A 235 19.87 -4.27 -10.27
N ALA A 236 20.08 -4.38 -8.96
CA ALA A 236 19.50 -3.48 -7.99
C ALA A 236 20.53 -2.47 -7.49
N ALA A 237 20.22 -1.17 -7.58
CA ALA A 237 21.07 -0.09 -7.13
C ALA A 237 20.39 0.72 -6.03
N TYR A 238 20.96 0.75 -4.82
CA TYR A 238 20.39 1.49 -3.70
C TYR A 238 21.45 2.13 -2.82
N LEU A 239 21.32 3.42 -2.55
CA LEU A 239 22.26 4.21 -1.75
C LEU A 239 23.74 3.99 -2.13
N GLY A 240 24.01 3.84 -3.42
CA GLY A 240 25.34 3.62 -3.95
C GLY A 240 25.86 2.18 -3.84
N ASN A 241 25.08 1.25 -3.31
CA ASN A 241 25.35 -0.19 -3.36
C ASN A 241 24.73 -0.77 -4.64
N VAL A 242 25.36 -1.78 -5.25
CA VAL A 242 24.87 -2.44 -6.46
C VAL A 242 24.97 -3.94 -6.29
N LEU A 243 23.83 -4.62 -6.47
CA LEU A 243 23.70 -6.07 -6.45
C LEU A 243 23.26 -6.54 -7.84
N ALA A 244 23.82 -7.64 -8.32
CA ALA A 244 23.32 -8.31 -9.52
C ALA A 244 22.82 -9.71 -9.17
N GLY A 245 21.66 -10.07 -9.74
CA GLY A 245 21.04 -11.37 -9.56
C GLY A 245 20.83 -12.06 -10.91
N ARG A 246 21.05 -13.36 -10.97
CA ARG A 246 20.67 -14.25 -12.06
C ARG A 246 19.88 -15.41 -11.51
N HIS A 247 18.63 -15.53 -11.96
CA HIS A 247 17.72 -16.57 -11.49
C HIS A 247 17.29 -17.44 -12.67
N LEU A 248 17.50 -18.75 -12.53
CA LEU A 248 17.14 -19.75 -13.54
C LEU A 248 16.04 -20.63 -12.98
N ALA A 249 14.99 -20.87 -13.76
CA ALA A 249 13.98 -21.88 -13.45
C ALA A 249 13.82 -22.84 -14.60
N SER A 250 13.70 -24.13 -14.28
CA SER A 250 13.31 -25.18 -15.21
C SER A 250 12.06 -25.86 -14.67
N ILE A 251 11.01 -25.92 -15.49
CA ILE A 251 9.67 -26.38 -15.11
C ILE A 251 9.36 -27.64 -15.87
N ASN A 252 9.11 -28.73 -15.15
CA ASN A 252 8.71 -30.02 -15.70
C ASN A 252 7.26 -30.31 -15.31
N TYR A 253 6.35 -30.15 -16.27
CA TYR A 253 4.92 -30.40 -16.06
C TYR A 253 4.64 -31.90 -15.99
N LYS A 254 3.83 -32.31 -15.00
CA LYS A 254 3.45 -33.73 -14.78
C LYS A 254 2.01 -33.99 -15.23
N GLU A 255 1.09 -33.17 -14.76
CA GLU A 255 -0.33 -33.26 -15.01
C GLU A 255 -0.86 -31.89 -15.41
N ILE A 256 -1.62 -31.81 -16.50
CA ILE A 256 -2.24 -30.58 -16.98
C ILE A 256 -3.69 -30.88 -17.35
N ALA A 257 -4.63 -30.17 -16.71
CA ALA A 257 -6.03 -30.20 -17.08
C ALA A 257 -6.41 -28.93 -17.85
N LEU A 258 -7.03 -29.12 -18.99
CA LEU A 258 -7.55 -28.02 -19.81
C LEU A 258 -8.95 -27.67 -19.37
N ARG A 259 -9.25 -26.39 -19.41
CA ARG A 259 -10.54 -25.85 -19.00
C ARG A 259 -11.61 -26.21 -20.06
N GLN A 260 -12.70 -26.80 -19.60
CA GLN A 260 -13.91 -26.92 -20.40
C GLN A 260 -14.64 -25.57 -20.33
N PHE A 261 -14.87 -24.96 -21.51
CA PHE A 261 -15.56 -23.68 -21.62
C PHE A 261 -17.01 -23.78 -21.17
N GLN A 262 -17.26 -23.75 -19.90
CA GLN A 262 -18.52 -23.30 -19.32
C GLN A 262 -18.28 -21.88 -18.82
N GLN A 263 -19.11 -20.91 -19.28
CA GLN A 263 -19.07 -19.57 -18.73
C GLN A 263 -19.26 -19.66 -17.20
N PRO A 264 -18.26 -19.40 -16.36
CA PRO A 264 -18.50 -19.39 -14.95
C PRO A 264 -19.36 -18.16 -14.64
N LYS A 265 -20.40 -18.33 -13.84
CA LYS A 265 -20.97 -17.21 -13.09
C LYS A 265 -19.80 -16.56 -12.36
N GLY A 266 -19.55 -15.28 -12.62
CA GLY A 266 -18.43 -14.56 -12.06
C GLY A 266 -18.42 -14.70 -10.54
N SER A 267 -17.48 -15.44 -10.02
CA SER A 267 -17.30 -15.54 -8.55
C SER A 267 -16.78 -14.23 -8.05
N LEU A 268 -17.40 -13.69 -7.01
CA LEU A 268 -16.88 -12.51 -6.30
C LEU A 268 -15.62 -12.83 -5.49
N ASN A 269 -15.30 -14.10 -5.34
CA ASN A 269 -14.06 -14.57 -4.73
C ASN A 269 -12.95 -14.61 -5.78
N ILE A 270 -11.98 -13.70 -5.67
CA ILE A 270 -10.80 -13.58 -6.53
C ILE A 270 -9.52 -13.96 -5.79
N SER A 271 -9.60 -14.95 -4.89
CA SER A 271 -8.43 -15.37 -4.10
C SER A 271 -7.29 -15.79 -5.02
N ASN A 272 -6.33 -14.89 -5.17
CA ASN A 272 -5.05 -15.16 -5.80
C ASN A 272 -4.09 -15.52 -4.69
N SER A 273 -3.64 -16.76 -4.61
CA SER A 273 -2.70 -17.13 -3.57
C SER A 273 -1.45 -17.71 -4.19
N TYR A 274 -0.35 -16.99 -4.04
CA TYR A 274 0.97 -17.56 -4.23
C TYR A 274 1.53 -17.92 -2.86
N LYS A 275 1.78 -19.21 -2.62
CA LYS A 275 2.27 -19.71 -1.33
C LYS A 275 3.51 -20.55 -1.56
N VAL A 276 4.62 -20.12 -0.99
CA VAL A 276 5.84 -20.91 -0.87
C VAL A 276 5.85 -21.55 0.52
N ARG A 277 5.93 -22.88 0.59
CA ARG A 277 6.03 -23.62 1.84
C ARG A 277 7.42 -24.22 1.97
N LEU A 278 8.02 -23.99 3.12
CA LEU A 278 9.36 -24.48 3.47
C LEU A 278 9.35 -25.27 4.80
N ASP A 279 8.24 -25.90 5.13
CA ASP A 279 8.11 -26.55 6.42
C ASP A 279 8.97 -27.82 6.48
N SER A 280 9.88 -27.86 7.47
CA SER A 280 10.68 -29.06 7.84
C SER A 280 11.77 -29.49 6.84
N VAL A 281 12.15 -28.69 5.84
CA VAL A 281 13.21 -29.01 4.90
C VAL A 281 14.58 -28.69 5.49
N PRO A 282 15.55 -29.60 5.50
CA PRO A 282 16.94 -29.31 5.88
C PRO A 282 17.57 -28.35 4.85
N LEU A 283 18.35 -27.37 5.33
CA LEU A 283 18.96 -26.33 4.48
C LEU A 283 20.12 -26.87 3.60
N HIS A 284 20.58 -28.05 3.84
CA HIS A 284 21.67 -28.67 3.07
C HIS A 284 21.31 -30.13 2.80
N SER A 285 21.26 -30.47 1.54
CA SER A 285 21.12 -31.86 1.08
C SER A 285 22.42 -32.36 0.44
N ASP A 286 22.55 -33.65 0.33
CA ASP A 286 23.73 -34.36 -0.20
C ASP A 286 24.17 -33.83 -1.57
N THR A 287 25.44 -33.52 -1.74
CA THR A 287 26.05 -33.04 -2.99
C THR A 287 25.89 -34.02 -4.15
N LEU A 288 26.00 -35.34 -3.89
CA LEU A 288 25.83 -36.37 -4.89
C LEU A 288 24.37 -36.43 -5.45
N PHE A 289 23.41 -36.10 -4.61
CA PHE A 289 22.01 -35.98 -5.03
C PHE A 289 21.83 -34.86 -6.07
N TRP A 290 22.43 -33.67 -5.80
CA TRP A 290 22.32 -32.53 -6.65
C TRP A 290 23.02 -32.68 -8.01
N GLU A 291 24.18 -33.36 -8.05
CA GLU A 291 24.88 -33.66 -9.30
C GLU A 291 24.04 -34.48 -10.29
N LYS A 292 23.18 -35.37 -9.77
CA LYS A 292 22.33 -36.21 -10.60
C LYS A 292 21.07 -35.53 -11.08
N ILE A 293 20.56 -34.55 -10.34
CA ILE A 293 19.23 -33.97 -10.55
C ILE A 293 19.31 -32.59 -11.23
N ARG A 294 20.43 -31.90 -11.17
CA ARG A 294 20.58 -30.59 -11.82
C ARG A 294 20.29 -30.66 -13.31
N PRO A 295 19.27 -29.96 -13.83
CA PRO A 295 19.03 -29.90 -15.27
C PRO A 295 20.11 -29.07 -16.00
N ILE A 296 20.77 -28.14 -15.29
CA ILE A 296 21.78 -27.23 -15.81
C ILE A 296 23.02 -27.28 -14.89
N PRO A 297 24.22 -27.59 -15.39
CA PRO A 297 25.45 -27.67 -14.58
C PRO A 297 25.79 -26.29 -13.97
N LEU A 298 26.48 -26.32 -12.83
CA LEU A 298 26.98 -25.09 -12.19
C LEU A 298 28.06 -24.44 -13.06
N GLN A 299 28.06 -23.11 -13.08
CA GLN A 299 29.15 -22.33 -13.69
C GLN A 299 30.37 -22.25 -12.76
N ALA A 300 31.56 -22.03 -13.31
CA ALA A 300 32.80 -21.97 -12.53
C ALA A 300 32.73 -20.94 -11.37
N ARG A 301 32.09 -19.80 -11.61
CA ARG A 301 31.89 -18.76 -10.57
C ARG A 301 30.97 -19.25 -9.44
N GLU A 302 29.90 -19.97 -9.77
CA GLU A 302 28.95 -20.50 -8.79
C GLU A 302 29.61 -21.55 -7.90
N ILE A 303 30.48 -22.39 -8.50
CA ILE A 303 31.28 -23.39 -7.76
C ILE A 303 32.25 -22.69 -6.78
N ASP A 304 32.98 -21.69 -7.24
CA ASP A 304 33.91 -20.92 -6.40
C ASP A 304 33.21 -20.25 -5.20
N VAL A 305 31.99 -19.72 -5.40
CA VAL A 305 31.19 -19.13 -4.31
C VAL A 305 30.79 -20.20 -3.28
N ILE A 306 30.35 -21.35 -3.72
CA ILE A 306 29.97 -22.47 -2.83
C ILE A 306 31.20 -22.97 -2.04
N GLU A 307 32.35 -23.14 -2.70
CA GLU A 307 33.57 -23.58 -2.06
C GLU A 307 34.08 -22.56 -1.01
N ARG A 308 34.11 -21.29 -1.36
CA ARG A 308 34.46 -20.20 -0.41
C ARG A 308 33.55 -20.20 0.81
N TYR A 309 32.23 -20.36 0.60
CA TYR A 309 31.28 -20.44 1.69
C TYR A 309 31.58 -21.62 2.63
N HIS A 310 31.83 -22.81 2.11
CA HIS A 310 32.16 -23.98 2.92
C HIS A 310 33.45 -23.77 3.73
N GLN A 311 34.50 -23.24 3.13
CA GLN A 311 35.75 -22.91 3.82
C GLN A 311 35.53 -21.86 4.94
N GLN A 312 34.73 -20.85 4.71
CA GLN A 312 34.37 -19.86 5.72
C GLN A 312 33.59 -20.48 6.88
N GLN A 313 32.65 -21.40 6.62
CA GLN A 313 31.91 -22.10 7.67
C GLN A 313 32.83 -22.93 8.56
N ILE A 314 33.75 -23.67 7.97
CA ILE A 314 34.76 -24.46 8.72
C ILE A 314 35.61 -23.52 9.60
N THR A 315 36.04 -22.40 9.06
CA THR A 315 36.85 -21.41 9.79
C THR A 315 36.05 -20.78 10.94
N ARG A 316 34.78 -20.46 10.75
CA ARG A 316 33.87 -19.92 11.77
C ARG A 316 33.60 -20.93 12.89
N GLU A 317 33.42 -22.20 12.57
CA GLU A 317 33.24 -23.27 13.57
C GLU A 317 34.51 -23.46 14.43
N ASN A 318 35.67 -23.41 13.80
CA ASN A 318 36.96 -23.49 14.50
C ASN A 318 37.21 -22.25 15.39
N GLN A 319 36.86 -21.06 14.95
CA GLN A 319 36.94 -19.82 15.72
C GLN A 319 35.89 -19.75 16.86
N ARG A 320 34.70 -20.31 16.69
CA ARG A 320 33.71 -20.41 17.78
C ARG A 320 34.20 -21.27 18.93
N LYS A 321 34.93 -22.36 18.63
CA LYS A 321 35.53 -23.23 19.64
C LYS A 321 36.66 -22.56 20.42
N THR A 322 37.31 -21.53 19.85
CA THR A 322 38.44 -20.83 20.47
C THR A 322 38.05 -19.50 21.17
N ASN A 323 36.89 -18.90 20.88
CA ASN A 323 36.57 -17.54 21.27
C ASN A 323 35.34 -17.38 22.21
N ASP A 324 35.18 -18.26 23.19
CA ASP A 324 34.15 -18.08 24.24
C ASP A 324 34.39 -16.84 25.16
N SER A 325 35.52 -16.12 25.01
CA SER A 325 35.90 -15.00 25.87
C SER A 325 35.57 -13.59 25.31
N LEU A 326 35.12 -13.44 24.04
CA LEU A 326 34.87 -12.14 23.40
C LEU A 326 33.39 -11.76 23.29
N GLY A 327 32.50 -12.42 24.03
CA GLY A 327 31.04 -12.22 23.96
C GLY A 327 30.54 -10.81 24.33
N ASN A 328 31.24 -10.07 25.19
CA ASN A 328 30.77 -8.81 25.74
C ASN A 328 30.72 -7.64 24.73
N ASN A 329 31.67 -7.53 23.82
CA ASN A 329 31.71 -6.42 22.88
C ASN A 329 30.66 -6.55 21.74
N ARG A 330 30.39 -7.78 21.31
CA ARG A 330 29.29 -8.03 20.30
C ARG A 330 27.92 -7.78 20.90
N MET A 331 27.72 -8.10 22.18
CA MET A 331 26.45 -7.88 22.87
C MET A 331 26.18 -6.38 23.02
N ALA A 332 27.19 -5.56 23.34
CA ALA A 332 27.08 -4.10 23.42
C ALA A 332 26.78 -3.46 22.05
N GLN A 333 27.41 -3.92 20.96
CA GLN A 333 27.11 -3.46 19.59
C GLN A 333 25.68 -3.82 19.17
N HIS A 334 25.21 -5.05 19.43
CA HIS A 334 23.85 -5.46 19.16
C HIS A 334 22.82 -4.68 20.00
N MET A 335 23.14 -4.35 21.25
CA MET A 335 22.27 -3.50 22.08
C MET A 335 22.21 -2.06 21.55
N ALA A 336 23.34 -1.46 21.20
CA ALA A 336 23.40 -0.12 20.63
C ALA A 336 22.63 -0.02 19.30
N GLN A 337 22.77 -1.01 18.44
CA GLN A 337 22.06 -1.08 17.16
C GLN A 337 20.53 -1.21 17.36
N ARG A 338 20.09 -1.99 18.35
CA ARG A 338 18.67 -2.15 18.71
C ARG A 338 18.07 -0.89 19.34
N MET A 339 18.88 -0.01 19.90
CA MET A 339 18.40 1.29 20.39
C MET A 339 18.05 2.28 19.28
N VAL A 340 18.71 2.19 18.14
CA VAL A 340 18.52 3.12 17.01
C VAL A 340 17.46 2.64 16.03
N VAL A 341 17.33 1.32 15.87
CA VAL A 341 16.52 0.70 14.82
C VAL A 341 15.25 0.09 15.42
N ASN A 342 14.17 0.08 14.61
CA ASN A 342 12.97 -0.67 14.93
C ASN A 342 13.33 -2.14 15.18
N SER A 343 12.92 -2.68 16.31
CA SER A 343 13.23 -4.04 16.72
C SER A 343 11.95 -4.83 16.97
N SER A 344 11.94 -6.08 16.53
CA SER A 344 10.84 -7.00 16.81
C SER A 344 11.36 -8.30 17.40
N TYR A 345 10.64 -8.81 18.38
CA TYR A 345 10.91 -10.07 19.04
C TYR A 345 9.74 -11.01 18.81
N ARG A 346 10.04 -12.21 18.35
CA ARG A 346 9.04 -13.27 18.18
C ARG A 346 9.24 -14.35 19.23
N TYR A 347 8.18 -14.69 19.94
CA TYR A 347 8.13 -15.81 20.84
C TYR A 347 6.88 -16.65 20.53
N LYS A 348 7.09 -17.86 20.03
CA LYS A 348 6.00 -18.74 19.55
C LYS A 348 5.10 -18.00 18.53
N SER A 349 3.81 -17.88 18.83
CA SER A 349 2.81 -17.18 18.02
C SER A 349 2.71 -15.67 18.33
N ALA A 350 3.51 -15.16 19.27
CA ALA A 350 3.48 -13.75 19.65
C ALA A 350 4.68 -13.00 19.07
N ARG A 351 4.43 -11.75 18.64
CA ARG A 351 5.42 -10.80 18.16
C ARG A 351 5.29 -9.51 18.93
N PHE A 352 6.37 -9.04 19.51
CA PHE A 352 6.48 -7.73 20.15
C PHE A 352 7.43 -6.87 19.34
N GLY A 353 7.02 -5.65 19.01
CA GLY A 353 7.84 -4.67 18.30
C GLY A 353 7.93 -3.36 19.08
N TYR A 354 9.04 -2.66 18.93
CA TYR A 354 9.19 -1.29 19.41
C TYR A 354 10.05 -0.49 18.42
N SER A 355 9.78 0.81 18.31
CA SER A 355 10.65 1.73 17.60
C SER A 355 11.86 2.02 18.48
N GLY A 356 13.09 1.91 17.95
CA GLY A 356 14.30 2.14 18.75
C GLY A 356 14.24 3.45 19.54
N LEU A 357 14.75 3.44 20.78
CA LEU A 357 14.69 4.61 21.69
C LEU A 357 15.39 5.85 21.13
N LEU A 358 16.45 5.66 20.35
CA LEU A 358 17.23 6.73 19.73
C LEU A 358 16.93 6.87 18.23
N ASN A 359 15.80 6.34 17.77
CA ASN A 359 15.41 6.39 16.36
C ASN A 359 15.03 7.83 15.96
N PRO A 360 15.75 8.48 15.03
CA PRO A 360 15.47 9.84 14.61
C PRO A 360 14.07 10.02 14.01
N LEU A 361 13.50 8.97 13.43
CA LEU A 361 12.14 8.99 12.87
C LEU A 361 11.03 9.13 13.93
N MET A 362 11.39 8.98 15.20
CA MET A 362 10.48 9.19 16.32
C MET A 362 10.44 10.66 16.78
N LEU A 363 11.32 11.49 16.24
CA LEU A 363 11.30 12.95 16.45
C LEU A 363 10.38 13.60 15.41
N GLY A 364 9.58 14.53 15.84
CA GLY A 364 8.76 15.38 14.99
C GLY A 364 8.96 16.84 15.37
N TYR A 365 8.65 17.73 14.47
CA TYR A 365 8.64 19.17 14.73
C TYR A 365 7.39 19.82 14.18
N SER A 366 6.78 20.69 14.97
CA SER A 366 5.76 21.62 14.50
C SER A 366 5.98 22.99 15.15
N SER A 367 5.60 24.05 14.46
CA SER A 367 5.69 25.42 15.00
C SER A 367 4.91 25.57 16.31
N ARG A 368 3.83 24.83 16.47
CA ARG A 368 2.95 24.85 17.64
C ARG A 368 3.50 24.04 18.81
N ASP A 369 3.92 22.80 18.56
CA ASP A 369 4.27 21.84 19.62
C ASP A 369 5.78 21.82 19.90
N GLY A 370 6.59 22.46 19.02
CA GLY A 370 8.03 22.40 19.03
C GLY A 370 8.54 21.00 18.63
N ILE A 371 9.66 20.62 19.20
CA ILE A 371 10.16 19.24 19.05
C ILE A 371 9.22 18.31 19.80
N THR A 372 8.88 17.19 19.19
CA THR A 372 8.09 16.11 19.80
C THR A 372 8.87 14.81 19.68
N TYR A 373 8.82 13.99 20.72
CA TYR A 373 9.33 12.64 20.70
C TYR A 373 8.18 11.67 20.92
N ARG A 374 8.12 10.58 20.11
CA ARG A 374 7.05 9.58 20.19
C ARG A 374 7.62 8.16 20.08
N GLN A 375 7.51 7.38 21.12
CA GLN A 375 7.87 5.97 21.15
C GLN A 375 6.67 5.11 20.76
N LYS A 376 6.84 4.21 19.79
CA LYS A 376 5.82 3.27 19.34
C LYS A 376 6.10 1.87 19.84
N PHE A 377 5.03 1.16 20.20
CA PHE A 377 5.04 -0.23 20.59
C PHE A 377 3.98 -0.98 19.80
N SER A 378 4.28 -2.20 19.41
CA SER A 378 3.32 -3.09 18.78
C SER A 378 3.41 -4.48 19.40
N PHE A 379 2.28 -5.10 19.59
CA PHE A 379 2.19 -6.49 20.01
C PHE A 379 1.16 -7.20 19.14
N MET A 380 1.50 -8.38 18.65
CA MET A 380 0.60 -9.21 17.87
C MET A 380 0.72 -10.65 18.35
N ALA A 381 -0.41 -11.28 18.62
CA ALA A 381 -0.46 -12.67 18.99
C ALA A 381 -1.47 -13.42 18.09
N ASP A 382 -0.98 -14.44 17.41
CA ASP A 382 -1.79 -15.32 16.59
C ASP A 382 -2.40 -16.42 17.46
N LEU A 383 -3.72 -16.55 17.35
CA LEU A 383 -4.51 -17.52 18.08
C LEU A 383 -5.00 -18.63 17.14
N LYS A 384 -5.59 -19.68 17.70
CA LYS A 384 -6.20 -20.76 16.91
C LYS A 384 -7.26 -20.22 15.95
N ARG A 385 -7.45 -20.88 14.80
CA ARG A 385 -8.43 -20.57 13.74
C ARG A 385 -8.20 -19.19 13.08
N SER A 386 -6.93 -18.77 12.92
CA SER A 386 -6.54 -17.49 12.32
C SER A 386 -7.04 -16.23 13.04
N ARG A 387 -7.52 -16.37 14.27
CA ARG A 387 -7.80 -15.23 15.15
C ARG A 387 -6.50 -14.58 15.57
N ASN A 388 -6.53 -13.29 15.82
CA ASN A 388 -5.35 -12.60 16.34
C ASN A 388 -5.74 -11.43 17.23
N ILE A 389 -4.82 -11.06 18.10
CA ILE A 389 -4.87 -9.83 18.89
C ILE A 389 -3.75 -8.94 18.42
N LYS A 390 -4.08 -7.71 18.04
CA LYS A 390 -3.13 -6.65 17.70
C LYS A 390 -3.24 -5.54 18.74
N VAL A 391 -2.11 -5.16 19.33
CA VAL A 391 -2.02 -4.01 20.23
C VAL A 391 -1.03 -3.04 19.63
N ASN A 392 -1.48 -1.82 19.35
CA ASN A 392 -0.64 -0.71 18.95
C ASN A 392 -0.70 0.34 20.04
N ALA A 393 0.45 0.78 20.51
CA ALA A 393 0.54 1.81 21.52
C ALA A 393 1.61 2.81 21.13
N PHE A 394 1.40 4.07 21.50
CA PHE A 394 2.48 5.03 21.51
C PHE A 394 2.39 5.90 22.76
N ALA A 395 3.56 6.36 23.21
CA ALA A 395 3.70 7.38 24.23
C ALA A 395 4.66 8.44 23.74
N GLY A 396 4.31 9.70 23.90
CA GLY A 396 5.13 10.80 23.41
C GLY A 396 5.11 12.02 24.32
N TYR A 397 6.06 12.91 24.07
CA TYR A 397 6.23 14.15 24.82
C TYR A 397 6.47 15.33 23.88
N MET A 398 5.75 16.42 24.10
CA MET A 398 5.87 17.69 23.40
C MET A 398 6.71 18.64 24.24
N PHE A 399 7.93 18.92 23.82
CA PHE A 399 8.89 19.68 24.64
C PHE A 399 8.48 21.15 24.86
N ARG A 400 7.97 21.83 23.82
CA ARG A 400 7.52 23.23 23.95
C ARG A 400 6.32 23.37 24.88
N ARG A 401 5.38 22.41 24.82
CA ARG A 401 4.15 22.42 25.61
C ARG A 401 4.30 21.76 26.96
N LYS A 402 5.38 21.02 27.20
CA LYS A 402 5.66 20.22 28.42
C LYS A 402 4.52 19.25 28.72
N GLU A 403 4.06 18.49 27.68
CA GLU A 403 2.89 17.61 27.79
C GLU A 403 3.14 16.23 27.23
N PHE A 404 2.55 15.24 27.91
CA PHE A 404 2.45 13.87 27.41
C PHE A 404 1.23 13.69 26.53
N PHE A 405 1.37 12.87 25.51
CA PHE A 405 0.30 12.33 24.71
C PHE A 405 0.49 10.83 24.52
N THR A 406 -0.61 10.09 24.46
CA THR A 406 -0.56 8.63 24.34
C THR A 406 -1.80 8.09 23.66
N ASP A 407 -1.66 6.95 23.01
CA ASP A 407 -2.75 6.13 22.47
C ASP A 407 -2.42 4.66 22.69
N LEU A 408 -3.42 3.89 23.06
CA LEU A 408 -3.39 2.44 23.12
C LEU A 408 -4.61 1.93 22.36
N THR A 409 -4.38 1.26 21.24
CA THR A 409 -5.44 0.61 20.47
C THR A 409 -5.21 -0.89 20.43
N THR A 410 -6.21 -1.65 20.88
CA THR A 410 -6.23 -3.10 20.89
C THR A 410 -7.35 -3.60 19.98
N THR A 411 -7.00 -4.41 18.99
CA THR A 411 -7.97 -5.04 18.08
C THR A 411 -7.92 -6.56 18.25
N PHE A 412 -9.05 -7.15 18.55
CA PHE A 412 -9.26 -8.60 18.57
C PHE A 412 -10.05 -9.04 17.35
N ASN A 413 -9.39 -9.69 16.38
CA ASN A 413 -10.01 -10.28 15.20
C ASN A 413 -10.54 -11.67 15.59
N TYR A 414 -11.82 -11.75 15.89
CA TYR A 414 -12.43 -12.98 16.38
C TYR A 414 -13.07 -13.85 15.30
N GLU A 415 -13.47 -13.25 14.16
CA GLU A 415 -14.07 -13.95 13.01
C GLU A 415 -13.50 -13.41 11.68
N PRO A 416 -12.26 -13.81 11.30
CA PRO A 416 -11.57 -13.25 10.14
C PRO A 416 -12.27 -13.49 8.80
N LEU A 417 -13.09 -14.54 8.68
CA LEU A 417 -13.85 -14.86 7.46
C LEU A 417 -15.01 -13.90 7.22
N ARG A 418 -15.53 -13.25 8.27
CA ARG A 418 -16.59 -12.25 8.23
C ARG A 418 -16.14 -10.89 8.73
N LEU A 419 -14.85 -10.60 8.66
CA LEU A 419 -14.25 -9.34 9.12
C LEU A 419 -14.65 -8.96 10.55
N GLY A 420 -14.98 -9.98 11.38
CA GLY A 420 -15.43 -9.81 12.76
C GLY A 420 -14.28 -9.38 13.65
N SER A 421 -14.37 -8.14 14.19
CA SER A 421 -13.35 -7.58 15.08
C SER A 421 -13.96 -6.72 16.18
N ALA A 422 -13.34 -6.76 17.36
CA ALA A 422 -13.63 -5.84 18.47
C ALA A 422 -12.39 -4.98 18.71
N THR A 423 -12.57 -3.66 18.67
CA THR A 423 -11.49 -2.71 18.89
C THR A 423 -11.79 -1.85 20.11
N PHE A 424 -10.78 -1.73 20.93
CA PHE A 424 -10.74 -0.92 22.12
C PHE A 424 -9.60 0.09 22.01
N SER A 425 -9.89 1.37 22.20
CA SER A 425 -8.88 2.44 22.18
C SER A 425 -9.01 3.35 23.39
N LEU A 426 -7.90 3.75 23.96
CA LEU A 426 -7.83 4.77 24.97
C LEU A 426 -6.60 5.65 24.77
N GLY A 427 -6.73 6.93 25.11
CA GLY A 427 -5.61 7.84 24.92
C GLY A 427 -5.83 9.24 25.49
N ILE A 428 -4.79 10.03 25.30
CA ILE A 428 -4.75 11.45 25.66
C ILE A 428 -4.33 12.22 24.41
N GLY A 429 -5.25 13.01 23.88
CA GLY A 429 -5.04 13.93 22.74
C GLY A 429 -5.04 15.39 23.18
N ASN A 430 -4.61 16.24 22.27
CA ASN A 430 -4.60 17.70 22.49
C ASN A 430 -5.17 18.41 21.24
N PRO A 431 -6.52 18.30 20.99
CA PRO A 431 -7.17 18.97 19.90
C PRO A 431 -7.10 20.50 20.02
N THR A 432 -7.16 21.20 18.89
CA THR A 432 -7.24 22.65 18.86
C THR A 432 -8.65 23.13 19.11
N TYR A 433 -8.79 24.30 19.74
CA TYR A 433 -10.07 24.99 19.76
C TYR A 433 -10.50 25.41 18.35
N SER A 434 -11.80 25.47 18.13
CA SER A 434 -12.37 26.03 16.89
C SER A 434 -11.97 27.49 16.72
N SER A 435 -11.60 27.89 15.48
CA SER A 435 -11.30 29.28 15.19
C SER A 435 -12.48 30.21 15.47
N LEU A 436 -13.70 29.78 15.08
CA LEU A 436 -14.92 30.54 15.34
C LEU A 436 -15.14 30.80 16.83
N PHE A 437 -14.94 29.77 17.67
CA PHE A 437 -15.06 29.91 19.12
C PHE A 437 -14.01 30.84 19.69
N VAL A 438 -12.78 30.76 19.20
CA VAL A 438 -11.67 31.65 19.62
C VAL A 438 -11.98 33.10 19.25
N ASP A 439 -12.48 33.36 18.01
CA ASP A 439 -12.81 34.70 17.52
C ASP A 439 -13.98 35.31 18.31
N GLN A 440 -15.03 34.55 18.58
CA GLN A 440 -16.15 34.96 19.40
C GLN A 440 -15.73 35.39 20.81
N ILE A 441 -14.77 34.66 21.41
CA ILE A 441 -14.24 35.01 22.72
C ILE A 441 -13.35 36.24 22.63
N ARG A 442 -12.51 36.35 21.60
CA ARG A 442 -11.65 37.51 21.36
C ARG A 442 -12.48 38.79 21.26
N ASP A 443 -13.46 38.81 20.36
CA ASP A 443 -14.32 39.97 20.13
C ASP A 443 -15.03 40.42 21.42
N LYS A 444 -15.47 39.47 22.23
CA LYS A 444 -16.16 39.76 23.48
C LYS A 444 -15.22 40.32 24.56
N LEU A 445 -13.99 39.82 24.65
CA LEU A 445 -12.97 40.31 25.58
C LEU A 445 -12.47 41.68 25.19
N GLU A 446 -12.19 41.92 23.91
CA GLU A 446 -11.75 43.22 23.41
C GLU A 446 -12.81 44.29 23.62
N ASN A 447 -14.09 43.98 23.43
CA ASN A 447 -15.23 44.85 23.71
C ASN A 447 -15.36 45.22 25.22
N GLN A 448 -14.72 44.46 26.11
CA GLN A 448 -14.70 44.72 27.56
C GLN A 448 -13.35 45.25 28.05
N GLY A 449 -12.45 45.58 27.11
CA GLY A 449 -11.13 46.15 27.44
C GLY A 449 -10.13 45.15 28.01
N ILE A 450 -10.37 43.84 27.84
CA ILE A 450 -9.49 42.75 28.27
C ILE A 450 -8.65 42.26 27.09
N SER A 451 -7.32 42.27 27.25
CA SER A 451 -6.42 41.80 26.22
C SER A 451 -6.57 40.27 26.03
N PHE A 452 -6.80 39.84 24.78
CA PHE A 452 -6.87 38.42 24.43
C PHE A 452 -5.52 37.73 24.56
N ASP A 453 -4.40 38.43 24.43
CA ASP A 453 -3.04 37.87 24.47
C ASP A 453 -2.69 37.26 25.85
N ASP A 454 -3.40 37.64 26.89
CA ASP A 454 -3.25 37.06 28.23
C ASP A 454 -3.94 35.68 28.35
N ILE A 455 -4.71 35.26 27.31
CA ILE A 455 -5.50 34.05 27.34
C ILE A 455 -5.08 33.10 26.19
N SER A 456 -4.35 32.05 26.52
CA SER A 456 -3.88 31.06 25.56
C SER A 456 -4.99 30.02 25.26
N LEU A 457 -5.82 30.24 24.24
CA LEU A 457 -6.86 29.32 23.79
C LEU A 457 -6.40 28.44 22.59
N ASN A 458 -5.23 27.83 22.71
CA ASN A 458 -4.66 27.11 21.58
C ASN A 458 -5.16 25.67 21.47
N TYR A 459 -5.46 25.02 22.59
CA TYR A 459 -5.86 23.62 22.64
C TYR A 459 -6.47 23.24 23.99
N TYR A 460 -7.18 22.07 24.00
CA TYR A 460 -7.70 21.44 25.20
C TYR A 460 -7.18 20.00 25.32
N LYS A 461 -7.22 19.42 26.51
CA LYS A 461 -6.90 18.00 26.74
C LYS A 461 -8.14 17.17 26.52
N ASP A 462 -8.01 16.13 25.71
CA ASP A 462 -9.06 15.16 25.43
C ASP A 462 -8.59 13.77 25.89
N TYR A 463 -9.22 13.27 26.95
CA TYR A 463 -9.08 11.88 27.40
C TYR A 463 -10.20 11.10 26.75
N TYR A 464 -9.86 10.12 25.90
CA TYR A 464 -10.86 9.37 25.18
C TYR A 464 -10.77 7.87 25.45
N PHE A 465 -11.93 7.26 25.36
CA PHE A 465 -12.16 5.82 25.40
C PHE A 465 -13.12 5.50 24.27
N LYS A 466 -12.73 4.55 23.41
CA LYS A 466 -13.56 4.08 22.32
C LYS A 466 -13.63 2.58 22.35
N LEU A 467 -14.81 2.03 22.16
CA LEU A 467 -15.05 0.61 22.02
C LEU A 467 -15.99 0.39 20.86
N PHE A 468 -15.58 -0.41 19.89
CA PHE A 468 -16.47 -0.75 18.78
C PHE A 468 -16.27 -2.19 18.30
N ASN A 469 -17.32 -2.72 17.71
CA ASN A 469 -17.34 -4.02 17.08
C ASN A 469 -17.73 -3.87 15.62
N THR A 470 -16.98 -4.52 14.73
CA THR A 470 -17.25 -4.58 13.29
C THR A 470 -17.57 -6.01 12.91
N PHE A 471 -18.57 -6.21 12.06
CA PHE A 471 -18.98 -7.53 11.60
C PHE A 471 -19.62 -7.45 10.21
N GLU A 472 -19.24 -8.36 9.32
CA GLU A 472 -19.83 -8.51 7.99
C GLU A 472 -21.04 -9.43 8.06
N ALA A 473 -22.23 -8.89 7.85
CA ALA A 473 -23.47 -9.67 7.84
C ALA A 473 -23.62 -10.50 6.56
N THR A 474 -23.38 -9.89 5.43
CA THR A 474 -23.26 -10.53 4.13
C THR A 474 -22.15 -9.85 3.33
N ASN A 475 -21.70 -10.46 2.23
CA ASN A 475 -20.60 -9.92 1.44
C ASN A 475 -20.83 -8.46 1.06
N GLY A 476 -19.90 -7.59 1.46
CA GLY A 476 -19.95 -6.15 1.22
C GLY A 476 -20.85 -5.35 2.16
N LEU A 477 -21.57 -5.99 3.11
CA LEU A 477 -22.42 -5.32 4.10
C LEU A 477 -21.83 -5.46 5.50
N LEU A 478 -21.21 -4.39 5.98
CA LEU A 478 -20.59 -4.30 7.30
C LEU A 478 -21.46 -3.49 8.26
N PHE A 479 -21.57 -3.98 9.48
CA PHE A 479 -22.10 -3.23 10.61
C PHE A 479 -20.98 -2.92 11.58
N GLN A 480 -20.93 -1.68 12.02
CA GLN A 480 -20.08 -1.26 13.12
C GLN A 480 -20.93 -0.62 14.19
N THR A 481 -20.79 -1.10 15.41
CA THR A 481 -21.49 -0.54 16.58
C THR A 481 -20.46 -0.22 17.64
N GLY A 482 -20.62 0.91 18.31
CA GLY A 482 -19.63 1.32 19.27
C GLY A 482 -20.09 2.40 20.23
N VAL A 483 -19.16 2.79 21.08
CA VAL A 483 -19.31 3.87 22.05
C VAL A 483 -18.04 4.71 22.03
N ASP A 484 -18.23 6.02 21.90
CA ASP A 484 -17.18 7.03 22.07
C ASP A 484 -17.43 7.78 23.40
N TYR A 485 -16.41 7.76 24.28
CA TYR A 485 -16.45 8.50 25.52
C TYR A 485 -15.28 9.47 25.59
N HIS A 486 -15.56 10.74 25.83
CA HIS A 486 -14.58 11.81 25.88
C HIS A 486 -14.69 12.60 27.19
N ILE A 487 -13.53 12.94 27.79
CA ILE A 487 -13.42 13.90 28.88
C ILE A 487 -12.49 15.00 28.42
N ARG A 488 -13.05 16.17 28.15
CA ARG A 488 -12.32 17.33 27.61
C ARG A 488 -12.11 18.37 28.69
N LYS A 489 -10.85 18.77 28.89
CA LYS A 489 -10.46 19.74 29.90
C LYS A 489 -9.70 20.88 29.29
N SER A 490 -10.14 22.11 29.56
CA SER A 490 -9.32 23.29 29.27
C SER A 490 -8.08 23.30 30.13
N LYS A 491 -6.96 23.71 29.56
CA LYS A 491 -5.70 23.85 30.32
C LYS A 491 -5.66 25.14 31.14
N ASN A 492 -6.44 26.14 30.75
CA ASN A 492 -6.36 27.47 31.33
C ASN A 492 -7.21 27.59 32.60
N ASN A 493 -6.60 28.10 33.66
CA ASN A 493 -7.30 28.57 34.89
C ASN A 493 -8.02 29.89 34.53
N VAL A 494 -9.19 29.77 33.92
CA VAL A 494 -9.94 30.94 33.40
C VAL A 494 -10.79 31.56 34.54
N THR A 495 -10.18 31.82 35.69
CA THR A 495 -10.86 32.47 36.81
C THR A 495 -11.34 33.87 36.45
N MET A 496 -10.60 34.57 35.58
CA MET A 496 -10.98 35.91 35.07
C MET A 496 -12.22 35.90 34.16
N LEU A 497 -12.53 34.81 33.49
CA LEU A 497 -13.63 34.75 32.54
C LEU A 497 -14.97 34.32 33.16
N ARG A 498 -15.00 34.04 34.48
CA ARG A 498 -16.22 33.55 35.16
C ARG A 498 -17.35 34.60 35.19
N SER A 499 -17.02 35.85 35.11
CA SER A 499 -17.99 36.97 35.13
C SER A 499 -18.52 37.37 33.74
N LEU A 500 -17.93 36.86 32.68
CA LEU A 500 -18.29 37.17 31.31
C LEU A 500 -19.30 36.19 30.76
N THR A 501 -20.25 36.65 29.97
CA THR A 501 -21.27 35.78 29.30
C THR A 501 -21.10 35.78 27.79
N LEU A 502 -21.24 34.62 27.16
CA LEU A 502 -21.33 34.47 25.72
C LEU A 502 -22.68 33.80 25.41
N ASN A 503 -23.51 34.38 24.58
CA ASN A 503 -24.85 33.92 24.25
C ASN A 503 -25.75 33.61 25.48
N GLY A 504 -25.53 34.34 26.59
CA GLY A 504 -26.25 34.12 27.84
C GLY A 504 -25.57 33.22 28.87
N ASP A 505 -24.61 32.41 28.45
CA ASP A 505 -23.86 31.50 29.31
C ASP A 505 -22.58 32.19 29.86
N PRO A 506 -22.23 31.95 31.13
CA PRO A 506 -20.95 32.42 31.66
C PRO A 506 -19.78 31.78 30.87
N ILE A 507 -18.88 32.61 30.29
CA ILE A 507 -17.73 32.15 29.52
C ILE A 507 -16.89 31.13 30.32
N GLY A 508 -16.79 31.29 31.62
CA GLY A 508 -16.10 30.33 32.49
C GLY A 508 -16.69 28.92 32.47
N GLN A 509 -17.96 28.75 32.18
CA GLN A 509 -18.58 27.42 32.03
C GLN A 509 -18.20 26.77 30.72
N LEU A 510 -17.94 27.52 29.66
CA LEU A 510 -17.49 26.99 28.36
C LEU A 510 -16.12 26.31 28.47
N PHE A 511 -15.30 26.71 29.45
CA PHE A 511 -13.97 26.11 29.73
C PHE A 511 -14.00 25.05 30.85
N GLY A 512 -15.17 24.71 31.37
CA GLY A 512 -15.33 23.61 32.32
C GLY A 512 -14.96 22.26 31.72
N THR A 513 -14.89 21.25 32.58
CA THR A 513 -14.74 19.86 32.11
C THR A 513 -16.00 19.45 31.36
N LYS A 514 -15.88 19.14 30.08
CA LYS A 514 -16.96 18.59 29.25
C LYS A 514 -16.79 17.10 29.07
N ARG A 515 -17.88 16.36 29.19
CA ARG A 515 -17.90 14.91 28.98
C ARG A 515 -18.92 14.59 27.90
N SER A 516 -18.61 13.62 27.06
CA SER A 516 -19.49 13.14 26.02
C SER A 516 -19.50 11.61 26.05
N PHE A 517 -20.67 10.99 26.18
CA PHE A 517 -20.88 9.55 26.05
C PHE A 517 -21.81 9.33 24.87
N ALA A 518 -21.25 8.85 23.75
CA ALA A 518 -21.93 8.78 22.47
C ALA A 518 -21.89 7.35 21.90
N PRO A 519 -22.91 6.52 22.14
CA PRO A 519 -23.11 5.31 21.35
C PRO A 519 -23.43 5.63 19.91
N TYR A 520 -22.94 4.78 18.97
CA TYR A 520 -23.18 4.93 17.56
C TYR A 520 -23.39 3.59 16.84
N ILE A 521 -24.03 3.67 15.69
CA ILE A 521 -24.15 2.60 14.73
C ILE A 521 -23.75 3.11 13.34
N GLN A 522 -22.97 2.32 12.63
CA GLN A 522 -22.54 2.60 11.28
C GLN A 522 -22.85 1.40 10.40
N VAL A 523 -23.36 1.66 9.22
CA VAL A 523 -23.59 0.66 8.17
C VAL A 523 -22.78 1.04 6.97
N ILE A 524 -21.96 0.11 6.49
CA ILE A 524 -21.15 0.28 5.27
C ILE A 524 -21.61 -0.79 4.29
N TRP A 525 -22.01 -0.36 3.10
CA TRP A 525 -22.49 -1.27 2.07
C TRP A 525 -21.84 -1.00 0.72
N THR A 526 -21.21 -2.04 0.18
CA THR A 526 -20.63 -2.06 -1.17
C THR A 526 -21.26 -3.22 -1.93
N PRO A 527 -22.17 -2.96 -2.87
CA PRO A 527 -22.76 -4.01 -3.70
C PRO A 527 -21.68 -4.78 -4.49
N GLU A 528 -21.90 -6.06 -4.71
CA GLU A 528 -21.01 -6.94 -5.49
C GLU A 528 -19.51 -6.77 -5.14
N GLN A 529 -19.22 -6.75 -3.84
CA GLN A 529 -17.85 -6.61 -3.34
C GLN A 529 -17.01 -7.82 -3.72
N TYR A 530 -16.00 -7.65 -4.56
CA TYR A 530 -14.99 -8.66 -4.81
C TYR A 530 -14.07 -8.79 -3.60
N TYR A 531 -13.69 -10.02 -3.29
CA TYR A 531 -12.82 -10.32 -2.15
C TYR A 531 -11.87 -11.46 -2.46
N ARG A 532 -10.80 -11.54 -1.68
CA ARG A 532 -9.86 -12.66 -1.67
C ARG A 532 -9.65 -13.16 -0.25
N PHE A 533 -9.18 -14.40 -0.15
CA PHE A 533 -8.74 -14.98 1.10
C PHE A 533 -7.21 -15.05 1.15
N GLU A 534 -6.62 -14.49 2.18
CA GLU A 534 -5.23 -14.71 2.56
C GLU A 534 -5.21 -15.67 3.76
N GLY A 535 -4.98 -16.96 3.50
CA GLY A 535 -5.18 -18.00 4.49
C GLY A 535 -6.65 -18.13 4.87
N ARG A 536 -7.01 -17.73 6.09
CA ARG A 536 -8.39 -17.67 6.59
C ARG A 536 -8.89 -16.25 6.84
N GLN A 537 -8.17 -15.24 6.38
CA GLN A 537 -8.57 -13.86 6.49
C GLN A 537 -9.19 -13.40 5.17
N LYS A 538 -10.42 -12.88 5.23
CA LYS A 538 -11.09 -12.23 4.11
C LYS A 538 -10.54 -10.82 3.93
N ILE A 539 -10.21 -10.45 2.69
CA ILE A 539 -9.75 -9.12 2.32
C ILE A 539 -10.61 -8.64 1.17
N TYR A 540 -11.16 -7.45 1.28
CA TYR A 540 -11.86 -6.82 0.18
C TYR A 540 -10.87 -6.41 -0.91
N ALA A 541 -11.26 -6.60 -2.16
CA ALA A 541 -10.51 -6.17 -3.33
C ALA A 541 -11.22 -4.95 -3.95
N ARG A 542 -11.80 -5.11 -5.12
CA ARG A 542 -12.48 -4.02 -5.85
C ARG A 542 -13.99 -4.21 -5.86
N SER A 543 -14.71 -3.16 -6.20
CA SER A 543 -16.11 -3.23 -6.60
C SER A 543 -16.35 -2.27 -7.77
N TYR A 544 -17.28 -2.63 -8.65
CA TYR A 544 -17.75 -1.73 -9.72
C TYR A 544 -18.88 -0.80 -9.24
N TYR A 545 -19.29 -0.93 -8.00
CA TYR A 545 -20.35 -0.12 -7.38
C TYR A 545 -19.77 0.80 -6.32
N PRO A 546 -20.45 1.92 -6.03
CA PRO A 546 -20.07 2.80 -4.93
C PRO A 546 -20.23 2.12 -3.57
N THR A 547 -19.42 2.57 -2.62
CA THR A 547 -19.57 2.26 -1.19
C THR A 547 -20.44 3.33 -0.56
N PHE A 548 -21.50 2.91 0.09
CA PHE A 548 -22.39 3.74 0.90
C PHE A 548 -22.08 3.55 2.38
N LYS A 549 -21.93 4.64 3.10
CA LYS A 549 -21.72 4.62 4.55
C LYS A 549 -22.75 5.52 5.20
N VAL A 550 -23.43 5.00 6.21
CA VAL A 550 -24.39 5.72 7.04
C VAL A 550 -23.97 5.56 8.49
N GLU A 551 -23.82 6.67 9.20
CA GLU A 551 -23.52 6.66 10.63
C GLU A 551 -24.57 7.46 11.37
N PHE A 552 -25.07 6.89 12.47
CA PHE A 552 -25.90 7.56 13.46
C PHE A 552 -25.25 7.48 14.82
N SER A 553 -25.07 8.62 15.48
CA SER A 553 -24.48 8.74 16.81
C SER A 553 -25.39 9.59 17.69
N ARG A 554 -25.53 9.21 18.96
CA ARG A 554 -26.32 9.93 19.95
C ARG A 554 -25.53 10.13 21.23
N SER A 555 -25.29 11.36 21.63
CA SER A 555 -24.74 11.65 22.94
C SER A 555 -25.85 11.70 23.99
N LEU A 556 -25.65 10.98 25.11
CA LEU A 556 -26.63 10.80 26.16
C LEU A 556 -26.25 11.65 27.38
N LEU A 557 -27.13 12.62 27.73
CA LEU A 557 -26.95 13.45 28.91
C LEU A 557 -26.96 12.61 30.21
N ASP A 558 -26.17 13.03 31.18
CA ASP A 558 -26.03 12.41 32.52
C ASP A 558 -25.46 10.98 32.56
N VAL A 559 -25.43 10.26 31.47
CA VAL A 559 -24.83 8.91 31.42
C VAL A 559 -23.33 9.01 31.58
N LEU A 560 -22.75 8.36 32.58
CA LEU A 560 -21.34 8.49 33.00
C LEU A 560 -20.89 9.93 33.22
N GLY A 561 -21.82 10.80 33.63
CA GLY A 561 -21.60 12.22 33.85
C GLY A 561 -21.42 13.02 32.56
N SER A 562 -21.97 12.55 31.44
CA SER A 562 -22.01 13.27 30.18
C SER A 562 -22.73 14.60 30.32
N THR A 563 -22.13 15.66 29.81
CA THR A 563 -22.68 17.01 29.75
C THR A 563 -23.12 17.39 28.34
N SER A 564 -23.07 16.44 27.41
CA SER A 564 -23.36 16.63 25.99
C SER A 564 -24.63 15.89 25.58
N GLN A 565 -25.49 16.55 24.81
CA GLN A 565 -26.75 15.98 24.29
C GLN A 565 -26.94 16.39 22.84
N TYR A 566 -26.83 15.43 21.92
CA TYR A 566 -27.05 15.61 20.50
C TYR A 566 -27.39 14.29 19.80
N ASN A 567 -27.99 14.39 18.62
CA ASN A 567 -28.00 13.32 17.62
C ASN A 567 -27.17 13.81 16.42
N ARG A 568 -26.35 12.91 15.84
CA ARG A 568 -25.55 13.17 14.65
C ARG A 568 -25.85 12.12 13.60
N ILE A 569 -26.02 12.56 12.36
CA ILE A 569 -26.14 11.69 11.19
C ILE A 569 -25.09 12.07 10.17
N GLU A 570 -24.44 11.07 9.59
CA GLU A 570 -23.46 11.22 8.52
C GLU A 570 -23.78 10.23 7.41
N LEU A 571 -23.64 10.70 6.16
CA LEU A 571 -23.81 9.91 4.95
C LEU A 571 -22.62 10.13 4.04
N ASP A 572 -21.98 9.04 3.60
CA ASP A 572 -20.86 9.11 2.68
C ASP A 572 -21.09 8.18 1.49
N ILE A 573 -20.68 8.62 0.31
CA ILE A 573 -20.65 7.82 -0.92
C ILE A 573 -19.26 7.96 -1.51
N SER A 574 -18.61 6.85 -1.81
CA SER A 574 -17.29 6.84 -2.43
C SER A 574 -17.16 5.72 -3.46
N GLN A 575 -16.39 5.97 -4.51
CA GLN A 575 -16.11 4.96 -5.53
C GLN A 575 -14.78 5.25 -6.21
N LYS A 576 -14.10 4.18 -6.61
CA LYS A 576 -13.00 4.18 -7.58
C LYS A 576 -13.51 3.57 -8.88
N ILE A 577 -13.31 4.27 -9.99
CA ILE A 577 -13.66 3.85 -11.34
C ILE A 577 -12.38 3.80 -12.16
N ASP A 578 -12.01 2.60 -12.61
CA ASP A 578 -10.84 2.41 -13.47
C ASP A 578 -11.25 2.53 -14.95
N PHE A 579 -10.55 3.42 -15.69
CA PHE A 579 -10.73 3.62 -17.12
C PHE A 579 -9.59 2.91 -17.88
N GLY A 580 -9.75 1.61 -18.12
CA GLY A 580 -8.69 0.78 -18.64
C GLY A 580 -7.61 0.50 -17.58
N LEU A 581 -6.37 0.27 -18.03
CA LEU A 581 -5.30 -0.26 -17.16
C LEU A 581 -4.48 0.82 -16.43
N MET A 582 -4.58 2.08 -16.86
CA MET A 582 -3.67 3.13 -16.38
C MET A 582 -4.35 4.37 -15.83
N HIS A 583 -5.64 4.48 -15.93
CA HIS A 583 -6.38 5.68 -15.52
C HIS A 583 -7.42 5.32 -14.48
N SER A 584 -7.51 6.09 -13.43
CA SER A 584 -8.58 5.94 -12.44
C SER A 584 -9.20 7.29 -12.08
N PHE A 585 -10.48 7.24 -11.76
CA PHE A 585 -11.23 8.34 -11.22
C PHE A 585 -11.80 7.92 -9.86
N GLN A 586 -11.51 8.70 -8.85
CA GLN A 586 -12.01 8.44 -7.51
C GLN A 586 -12.82 9.64 -7.04
N TYR A 587 -13.91 9.37 -6.37
CA TYR A 587 -14.71 10.41 -5.74
C TYR A 587 -15.21 9.99 -4.36
N HIS A 588 -15.38 10.98 -3.50
CA HIS A 588 -16.01 10.87 -2.19
C HIS A 588 -16.93 12.07 -1.98
N ILE A 589 -18.18 11.83 -1.60
CA ILE A 589 -19.16 12.84 -1.24
C ILE A 589 -19.65 12.49 0.16
N GLY A 590 -19.55 13.45 1.07
CA GLY A 590 -19.96 13.29 2.46
C GLY A 590 -20.84 14.44 2.93
N VAL A 591 -21.87 14.12 3.70
CA VAL A 591 -22.75 15.08 4.35
C VAL A 591 -22.98 14.66 5.80
N GLY A 592 -22.91 15.63 6.70
CA GLY A 592 -23.17 15.38 8.11
C GLY A 592 -23.91 16.54 8.76
N LYS A 593 -24.73 16.22 9.75
CA LYS A 593 -25.51 17.21 10.50
C LYS A 593 -25.79 16.74 11.93
N PHE A 594 -25.68 17.68 12.86
CA PHE A 594 -26.24 17.53 14.20
C PHE A 594 -27.72 17.89 14.21
N ILE A 595 -28.51 17.08 14.90
CA ILE A 595 -29.97 17.21 15.03
C ILE A 595 -30.30 17.22 16.52
N ASN A 596 -31.24 18.06 16.95
CA ASN A 596 -31.68 18.15 18.35
C ASN A 596 -30.52 18.37 19.33
N GLN A 597 -29.72 19.37 19.05
CA GLN A 597 -28.61 19.77 19.87
C GLN A 597 -29.10 20.70 20.97
N GLU A 598 -29.14 20.24 22.23
CA GLU A 598 -29.51 21.06 23.39
C GLU A 598 -28.30 21.76 23.98
N THR A 599 -27.11 21.20 23.81
CA THR A 599 -25.85 21.81 24.24
C THR A 599 -24.91 21.99 23.05
N GLU A 600 -24.71 23.21 22.60
CA GLU A 600 -23.75 23.53 21.58
C GLU A 600 -22.34 23.45 22.13
N TYR A 601 -21.59 22.44 21.75
CA TYR A 601 -20.20 22.31 22.13
C TYR A 601 -19.34 21.96 20.90
N PHE A 602 -18.52 22.92 20.45
CA PHE A 602 -17.71 22.80 19.24
C PHE A 602 -16.81 21.57 19.18
N ALA A 603 -16.37 21.04 20.32
CA ALA A 603 -15.52 19.87 20.36
C ALA A 603 -16.25 18.57 19.90
N ASP A 604 -17.58 18.59 19.85
CA ASP A 604 -18.40 17.52 19.31
C ASP A 604 -18.56 17.64 17.79
N PHE A 605 -18.24 18.81 17.19
CA PHE A 605 -18.35 19.10 15.75
C PHE A 605 -17.15 18.59 14.96
N VAL A 606 -16.81 17.31 15.09
CA VAL A 606 -15.66 16.71 14.40
C VAL A 606 -16.17 15.81 13.29
N TYR A 607 -16.44 16.37 12.11
CA TYR A 607 -16.99 15.61 11.00
C TYR A 607 -15.95 15.16 9.98
N PHE A 608 -15.28 16.09 9.37
CA PHE A 608 -14.41 15.86 8.23
C PHE A 608 -12.94 15.83 8.62
N SER A 609 -12.64 15.24 9.78
CA SER A 609 -11.26 15.01 10.19
C SER A 609 -10.56 14.00 9.27
N LYS A 610 -9.24 14.09 9.17
CA LYS A 610 -8.42 13.19 8.34
C LYS A 610 -8.64 11.69 8.58
N ASN A 611 -9.24 11.31 9.70
CA ASN A 611 -9.46 9.92 10.10
C ASN A 611 -10.79 9.34 9.58
N ASN A 612 -11.62 10.12 8.90
CA ASN A 612 -12.94 9.69 8.44
C ASN A 612 -13.00 9.40 6.92
N PHE A 613 -11.85 9.35 6.25
CA PHE A 613 -11.80 9.10 4.81
C PHE A 613 -11.93 7.63 4.48
N PRO A 614 -12.44 7.31 3.26
CA PRO A 614 -12.54 5.94 2.80
C PRO A 614 -11.16 5.27 2.81
N GLU A 615 -11.08 4.03 3.30
CA GLU A 615 -9.84 3.25 3.36
C GLU A 615 -9.28 2.90 1.95
N ASN A 616 -10.04 3.17 0.89
CA ASN A 616 -9.75 2.74 -0.48
C ASN A 616 -9.13 3.84 -1.37
N TRP A 617 -8.65 4.95 -0.82
CA TRP A 617 -7.94 5.95 -1.61
C TRP A 617 -6.49 5.52 -1.84
N ASP A 618 -6.06 5.65 -3.09
CA ASP A 618 -4.75 5.14 -3.54
C ASP A 618 -3.57 5.98 -3.08
N ASP A 619 -3.80 7.09 -2.38
CA ASP A 619 -2.74 7.93 -1.84
C ASP A 619 -3.11 8.65 -0.54
N GLY A 620 -2.08 9.12 0.18
CA GLY A 620 -2.26 9.87 1.42
C GLY A 620 -2.63 11.35 1.23
N LEU A 621 -2.70 11.86 -0.02
CA LEU A 621 -3.02 13.26 -0.35
C LEU A 621 -4.46 13.41 -0.86
N GLY A 622 -4.98 12.41 -1.57
CA GLY A 622 -6.35 12.40 -2.05
C GLY A 622 -7.37 12.22 -0.93
N GLY A 623 -8.60 12.65 -1.18
CA GLY A 623 -9.71 12.53 -0.22
C GLY A 623 -9.58 13.41 1.03
N ASN A 624 -8.60 14.31 1.08
CA ASN A 624 -8.29 15.17 2.22
C ASN A 624 -8.28 16.64 1.82
N PHE A 625 -8.50 17.53 2.78
CA PHE A 625 -8.12 18.92 2.67
C PHE A 625 -6.66 19.07 3.10
N ASN A 626 -5.81 19.49 2.18
CA ASN A 626 -4.36 19.55 2.39
C ASN A 626 -3.90 20.88 2.99
N LEU A 627 -4.64 21.95 2.77
CA LEU A 627 -4.33 23.31 3.22
C LEU A 627 -5.28 23.81 4.32
N LEU A 628 -6.47 23.23 4.44
CA LEU A 628 -7.47 23.65 5.43
C LEU A 628 -6.89 23.63 6.86
N SER A 629 -7.02 24.77 7.55
CA SER A 629 -6.57 24.89 8.94
C SER A 629 -7.30 23.91 9.87
N ARG A 630 -6.57 23.28 10.77
CA ARG A 630 -7.13 22.32 11.75
C ARG A 630 -8.23 22.91 12.62
N SER A 631 -8.19 24.21 12.89
CA SER A 631 -9.19 24.91 13.69
C SER A 631 -10.55 25.04 13.01
N LEU A 632 -10.61 24.84 11.69
CA LEU A 632 -11.85 24.91 10.92
C LEU A 632 -12.59 23.56 10.86
N TYR A 633 -11.91 22.44 11.16
CA TYR A 633 -12.54 21.11 11.11
C TYR A 633 -13.66 20.91 12.13
N ASN A 634 -13.67 21.65 13.21
CA ASN A 634 -14.70 21.61 14.26
C ASN A 634 -15.47 22.92 14.38
N ALA A 635 -15.56 23.71 13.31
CA ALA A 635 -16.20 25.01 13.34
C ALA A 635 -17.71 24.98 13.04
N SER A 636 -18.28 23.86 12.61
CA SER A 636 -19.65 23.78 12.11
C SER A 636 -20.39 22.56 12.61
N ASP A 637 -21.70 22.71 12.82
CA ASP A 637 -22.64 21.65 13.17
C ASP A 637 -23.12 20.83 11.97
N SER A 638 -22.84 21.30 10.77
CA SER A 638 -23.20 20.64 9.53
C SER A 638 -22.17 20.89 8.43
N TYR A 639 -22.05 19.94 7.50
CA TYR A 639 -21.15 20.05 6.36
C TYR A 639 -21.65 19.29 5.14
N LEU A 640 -21.20 19.75 3.99
CA LEU A 640 -21.20 19.02 2.73
C LEU A 640 -19.78 19.07 2.17
N GLN A 641 -19.19 17.91 1.92
CA GLN A 641 -17.85 17.80 1.32
C GLN A 641 -17.88 16.97 0.04
N GLY A 642 -16.94 17.24 -0.85
CA GLY A 642 -16.71 16.46 -2.04
C GLY A 642 -15.24 16.43 -2.37
N HIS A 643 -14.73 15.26 -2.72
CA HIS A 643 -13.34 15.06 -3.16
C HIS A 643 -13.36 14.30 -4.47
N ILE A 644 -12.52 14.73 -5.39
CA ILE A 644 -12.32 14.08 -6.68
C ILE A 644 -10.82 13.94 -6.90
N MET A 645 -10.41 12.78 -7.37
CA MET A 645 -9.05 12.51 -7.82
C MET A 645 -9.07 11.83 -9.18
N LEU A 646 -8.36 12.39 -10.15
CA LEU A 646 -8.08 11.78 -11.45
C LEU A 646 -6.62 11.34 -11.45
N GLU A 647 -6.36 10.05 -11.61
CA GLU A 647 -5.02 9.47 -11.73
C GLU A 647 -4.75 9.05 -13.17
N SER A 648 -3.57 9.38 -13.66
CA SER A 648 -3.11 9.01 -15.00
C SER A 648 -1.59 9.05 -15.06
N PRO A 649 -0.92 8.14 -15.79
CA PRO A 649 0.53 8.22 -15.96
C PRO A 649 0.96 9.31 -16.95
N PHE A 650 0.03 9.94 -17.67
CA PHE A 650 0.34 10.83 -18.81
C PHE A 650 -0.56 12.06 -18.84
N LEU A 651 -0.40 12.99 -17.91
CA LEU A 651 -1.15 14.25 -17.91
C LEU A 651 -0.32 15.41 -18.46
N ILE A 652 0.69 15.86 -17.75
CA ILE A 652 1.47 17.06 -18.04
C ILE A 652 2.96 16.74 -18.16
N LEU A 653 3.50 15.97 -17.24
CA LEU A 653 4.95 15.75 -17.08
C LEU A 653 5.50 14.61 -17.92
N LYS A 654 4.68 13.93 -18.71
CA LYS A 654 5.09 12.81 -19.59
C LYS A 654 6.24 13.12 -20.54
N ASN A 655 6.42 14.41 -20.89
CA ASN A 655 7.43 14.87 -21.84
C ASN A 655 8.73 15.33 -21.15
N ILE A 656 8.83 15.21 -19.82
CA ILE A 656 10.04 15.59 -19.07
C ILE A 656 10.79 14.30 -18.68
N PRO A 657 11.89 13.96 -19.40
CA PRO A 657 12.54 12.65 -19.28
C PRO A 657 12.97 12.31 -17.86
N PHE A 658 13.46 13.27 -17.10
CA PHE A 658 13.95 13.03 -15.73
C PHE A 658 12.84 12.71 -14.74
N ILE A 659 11.62 13.21 -14.94
CA ILE A 659 10.49 13.00 -14.02
C ILE A 659 9.80 11.68 -14.33
N SER A 660 9.73 11.30 -15.61
CA SER A 660 9.11 10.04 -16.04
C SER A 660 9.83 8.80 -15.47
N ASP A 661 11.13 8.91 -15.18
CA ASP A 661 11.91 7.80 -14.60
C ASP A 661 11.55 7.51 -13.11
N PHE A 662 11.06 8.52 -12.39
CA PHE A 662 10.78 8.43 -10.95
C PHE A 662 9.30 8.39 -10.57
N ALA A 663 8.42 8.91 -11.44
CA ALA A 663 6.99 8.98 -11.19
C ALA A 663 6.23 8.16 -12.24
N ASP A 664 5.45 7.20 -11.77
CA ASP A 664 4.58 6.38 -12.61
C ASP A 664 3.14 6.90 -12.66
N LYS A 665 2.82 7.89 -11.83
CA LYS A 665 1.48 8.42 -11.67
C LYS A 665 1.47 9.94 -11.55
N GLU A 666 0.56 10.56 -12.31
CA GLU A 666 0.19 11.97 -12.17
C GLU A 666 -1.24 12.07 -11.70
N ARG A 667 -1.54 13.01 -10.81
CA ARG A 667 -2.85 13.13 -10.18
C ARG A 667 -3.33 14.56 -10.19
N LEU A 668 -4.62 14.72 -10.50
CA LEU A 668 -5.36 15.96 -10.32
C LEU A 668 -6.32 15.80 -9.16
N TYR A 669 -6.31 16.76 -8.25
CA TYR A 669 -7.14 16.76 -7.06
C TYR A 669 -8.09 17.95 -7.08
N LEU A 670 -9.35 17.72 -6.72
CA LEU A 670 -10.33 18.74 -6.43
C LEU A 670 -11.02 18.38 -5.13
N SER A 671 -10.96 19.28 -4.17
CA SER A 671 -11.68 19.13 -2.90
C SER A 671 -12.56 20.37 -2.67
N GLN A 672 -13.79 20.14 -2.23
CA GLN A 672 -14.79 21.16 -1.97
C GLN A 672 -15.42 20.95 -0.59
N LEU A 673 -15.50 22.00 0.21
CA LEU A 673 -16.17 22.00 1.50
C LEU A 673 -17.20 23.14 1.54
N HIS A 674 -18.39 22.82 2.01
CA HIS A 674 -19.41 23.78 2.33
C HIS A 674 -19.91 23.59 3.75
N THR A 675 -19.81 24.63 4.58
CA THR A 675 -20.35 24.67 5.93
C THR A 675 -21.06 26.02 6.15
N PRO A 676 -21.97 26.14 7.14
CA PRO A 676 -22.59 27.42 7.48
C PRO A 676 -21.56 28.54 7.76
N GLN A 677 -20.43 28.23 8.38
CA GLN A 677 -19.41 29.18 8.80
C GLN A 677 -18.40 29.48 7.67
N ILE A 678 -17.85 28.45 7.05
CA ILE A 678 -16.82 28.58 6.01
C ILE A 678 -17.49 29.00 4.68
N LYS A 679 -18.77 28.70 4.50
CA LYS A 679 -19.58 28.87 3.29
C LYS A 679 -19.09 28.02 2.13
N SER A 680 -17.99 28.38 1.49
CA SER A 680 -17.42 27.61 0.36
C SER A 680 -15.91 27.69 0.41
N TYR A 681 -15.26 26.54 0.54
CA TYR A 681 -13.83 26.37 0.51
C TYR A 681 -13.49 25.32 -0.54
N SER A 682 -12.47 25.58 -1.34
CA SER A 682 -12.05 24.67 -2.42
C SER A 682 -10.53 24.53 -2.42
N GLU A 683 -10.06 23.33 -2.72
CA GLU A 683 -8.66 23.09 -3.02
C GLU A 683 -8.52 22.45 -4.40
N LEU A 684 -7.56 22.96 -5.18
CA LEU A 684 -7.10 22.37 -6.42
C LEU A 684 -5.68 21.88 -6.22
N GLY A 685 -5.38 20.66 -6.67
CA GLY A 685 -4.06 20.10 -6.53
C GLY A 685 -3.58 19.40 -7.79
N TYR A 686 -2.27 19.40 -7.99
CA TYR A 686 -1.58 18.59 -8.97
C TYR A 686 -0.46 17.85 -8.27
N GLY A 687 -0.41 16.53 -8.45
CA GLY A 687 0.56 15.66 -7.79
C GLY A 687 1.25 14.69 -8.74
N ILE A 688 2.40 14.24 -8.31
CA ILE A 688 3.17 13.15 -8.91
C ILE A 688 3.52 12.14 -7.84
N GLY A 689 3.64 10.90 -8.21
CA GLY A 689 4.01 9.86 -7.27
C GLY A 689 4.32 8.54 -7.90
N ASN A 690 4.71 7.63 -7.04
CA ASN A 690 4.89 6.22 -7.31
C ASN A 690 4.41 5.42 -6.10
N ARG A 691 4.75 4.12 -6.00
CA ARG A 691 4.35 3.27 -4.87
C ARG A 691 4.98 3.65 -3.52
N PHE A 692 6.02 4.50 -3.48
CA PHE A 692 6.75 4.85 -2.26
C PHE A 692 6.52 6.29 -1.79
N PHE A 693 6.24 7.18 -2.71
CA PHE A 693 6.00 8.58 -2.36
C PHE A 693 4.94 9.21 -3.24
N ASN A 694 4.26 10.20 -2.69
CA ASN A 694 3.37 11.11 -3.39
C ASN A 694 3.72 12.53 -3.00
N ALA A 695 3.86 13.41 -3.97
CA ALA A 695 4.11 14.82 -3.75
C ALA A 695 3.14 15.66 -4.61
N GLY A 696 2.57 16.69 -4.03
CA GLY A 696 1.58 17.53 -4.71
C GLY A 696 1.68 19.00 -4.33
N LEU A 697 1.36 19.84 -5.30
CA LEU A 697 1.16 21.28 -5.15
C LEU A 697 -0.34 21.55 -5.08
N PHE A 698 -0.78 22.26 -4.04
CA PHE A 698 -2.17 22.56 -3.78
C PHE A 698 -2.38 24.07 -3.70
N ALA A 699 -3.50 24.54 -4.22
CA ALA A 699 -3.97 25.92 -4.11
C ALA A 699 -5.35 25.95 -3.45
N ALA A 700 -5.51 26.77 -2.43
CA ALA A 700 -6.74 26.93 -1.67
C ALA A 700 -7.48 28.22 -2.08
N PHE A 701 -8.80 28.12 -2.10
CA PHE A 701 -9.70 29.22 -2.44
C PHE A 701 -10.85 29.29 -1.45
N HIS A 702 -11.13 30.48 -0.95
CA HIS A 702 -12.31 30.75 -0.15
C HIS A 702 -13.32 31.57 -0.98
N LYS A 703 -14.49 31.01 -1.24
CA LYS A 703 -15.54 31.52 -2.15
C LYS A 703 -15.08 31.73 -3.61
N THR A 704 -14.10 32.12 -4.05
CA THR A 704 -13.49 32.36 -5.36
C THR A 704 -12.19 33.14 -5.24
N ARG A 705 -11.85 33.55 -4.02
CA ARG A 705 -10.64 34.32 -3.74
C ARG A 705 -9.51 33.31 -3.44
N PHE A 706 -8.39 33.47 -4.10
CA PHE A 706 -7.18 32.74 -3.77
C PHE A 706 -6.77 33.06 -2.31
N GLU A 707 -6.44 32.03 -1.55
CA GLU A 707 -6.06 32.12 -0.14
C GLU A 707 -4.59 31.78 0.05
N GLU A 708 -4.18 30.58 -0.32
CA GLU A 708 -2.81 30.13 -0.18
C GLU A 708 -2.43 29.03 -1.19
N ILE A 709 -1.12 28.81 -1.31
CA ILE A 709 -0.54 27.71 -2.04
C ILE A 709 0.42 26.94 -1.14
N GLY A 710 0.44 25.63 -1.26
CA GLY A 710 1.30 24.78 -0.44
C GLY A 710 1.70 23.48 -1.09
N VAL A 711 2.87 22.98 -0.71
CA VAL A 711 3.38 21.67 -1.13
C VAL A 711 3.10 20.65 -0.03
N ARG A 712 2.66 19.47 -0.42
CA ARG A 712 2.47 18.32 0.47
C ARG A 712 3.20 17.11 -0.10
N ALA A 713 3.74 16.28 0.78
CA ALA A 713 4.33 15.01 0.42
C ALA A 713 3.89 13.95 1.44
N ALA A 714 3.63 12.74 0.94
CA ALA A 714 3.35 11.55 1.71
C ALA A 714 4.30 10.44 1.27
N PHE A 715 4.81 9.68 2.23
CA PHE A 715 5.63 8.50 1.97
C PHE A 715 4.84 7.28 2.42
N GLU A 716 4.73 6.30 1.53
CA GLU A 716 4.14 4.99 1.77
C GLU A 716 5.30 4.02 2.03
N LEU A 717 5.53 3.66 3.31
CA LEU A 717 6.63 2.78 3.74
C LEU A 717 6.09 1.48 4.34
#